data_9eb99e5bcbce28362bae8985010914b0
#
_entry.id   9eb99e5bcbce28362bae8985010914b0
#
_cell.length_a   1.000
_cell.length_b   1.000
_cell.length_c   1.000
_cell.angle_alpha   90.00
_cell.angle_beta   90.00
_cell.angle_gamma   90.00
#
_symmetry.space_group_name_H-M   'P 1'
#
loop_
_entity.id
_entity.type
_entity.pdbx_description
1 polymer ?
#
loop_
_entity_poly.entity_id
_entity_poly.type
_entity_poly.pdbx_seq_one_letter_code
_entity_poly.pdbx_strand_id
1 'polypeptide(L)'
;MKRFLTLVLSAAMLASLAGCSSKNPVKTVEVDETKSADVVIVGAGGAGLSAAIEAVENGAESVILVEKTNTTGGSLNFTGGTMSGAETIIQQIDGIEDTKQSYIDDIMSNGDNKGDIDMITAYVNEDVDAIQWLWDNGLKDKKFSVDRQTGTMSVFAPEHQLYSVKRSYKPAASDPTKYKSAVHEILDTVLATKENVTVDYATTATELLNNEKGQVLSVIAKTADGKTVRYDANKGVIMATGGYSGNSKLMGAFAENGSNYLLGGSDGADGYGIYMMQQVGAYIDPVAMSYIPTFPMGLDTGKGPGKIASSYMWKCGAISVNQNGERFVDETEDNVVTRESALEVQPNAIQYDIFTDNIIADVEAKNASVFWNFYYAPGKPYNSFVVTADSIEELAEKLDMPAETLEKTIADYNAHVESGEADEFGREFTEDSFDGTYSVSANKVEGDKYYAIPLKALCVMTLGGVKTNTSAQVLDANGTVIPGLYAAGECVGGIWGKYVSGGTGVMGPVVFGRIAARTAMTSELADKYKMQTPGTTITADMFEKDEPEVPATDRYNDVAAAKDGEYTATVDGQEGEMTVKVTIANGAITAVEVVENHETQSVASKALEEIPAKIVENNSCNIDACAGATLTSGRIMDAVSKCLEEAAK
;
A
#
# COMPACT_ATOMS: atom_id res chain seq x y z
N MET A 1 -4.96 -47.17 -38.48
CA MET A 1 -4.83 -45.90 -37.73
C MET A 1 -5.00 -44.69 -38.64
N LYS A 2 -6.17 -44.54 -39.31
CA LYS A 2 -6.52 -43.34 -40.15
C LYS A 2 -8.02 -43.14 -40.21
N ARG A 3 -8.78 -43.41 -39.15
CA ARG A 3 -10.25 -43.18 -39.09
C ARG A 3 -10.76 -42.60 -37.78
N PHE A 4 -9.86 -42.06 -36.90
CA PHE A 4 -10.26 -41.44 -35.63
C PHE A 4 -9.96 -39.92 -35.55
N LEU A 5 -9.44 -39.29 -36.62
CA LEU A 5 -9.05 -37.88 -36.61
C LEU A 5 -10.07 -36.96 -37.35
N THR A 6 -11.17 -37.52 -37.86
CA THR A 6 -12.16 -36.72 -38.67
C THR A 6 -13.46 -36.43 -37.94
N LEU A 7 -13.62 -36.85 -36.68
CA LEU A 7 -14.84 -36.60 -35.89
C LEU A 7 -14.71 -35.52 -34.82
N VAL A 8 -13.50 -34.99 -34.57
CA VAL A 8 -13.28 -33.93 -33.59
C VAL A 8 -13.27 -32.53 -34.21
N LEU A 9 -13.03 -32.42 -35.53
CA LEU A 9 -13.07 -31.13 -36.25
C LEU A 9 -14.47 -30.72 -36.72
N SER A 10 -15.48 -31.58 -36.71
CA SER A 10 -16.84 -31.23 -37.11
C SER A 10 -17.75 -30.78 -35.97
N ALA A 11 -17.32 -30.92 -34.70
CA ALA A 11 -18.04 -30.40 -33.54
C ALA A 11 -17.68 -28.94 -33.22
N ALA A 12 -16.54 -28.47 -33.70
CA ALA A 12 -16.09 -27.08 -33.46
C ALA A 12 -16.63 -26.05 -34.46
N MET A 13 -17.22 -26.47 -35.58
CA MET A 13 -17.81 -25.58 -36.59
C MET A 13 -19.34 -25.47 -36.55
N LEU A 14 -20.01 -26.17 -35.65
CA LEU A 14 -21.47 -26.07 -35.46
C LEU A 14 -21.87 -25.17 -34.28
N ALA A 15 -20.92 -24.60 -33.55
CA ALA A 15 -21.17 -23.64 -32.47
C ALA A 15 -21.22 -22.16 -32.94
N SER A 16 -20.98 -21.85 -34.23
CA SER A 16 -20.93 -20.48 -34.75
C SER A 16 -22.19 -20.00 -35.48
N LEU A 17 -23.30 -20.75 -35.38
CA LEU A 17 -24.62 -20.35 -35.95
C LEU A 17 -25.76 -20.45 -34.93
N ALA A 18 -25.45 -20.29 -33.63
CA ALA A 18 -26.49 -20.01 -32.63
C ALA A 18 -26.77 -18.51 -32.67
N GLY A 19 -27.95 -18.15 -33.12
CA GLY A 19 -28.40 -16.81 -33.44
C GLY A 19 -28.19 -15.79 -32.33
N CYS A 20 -28.22 -14.52 -32.69
CA CYS A 20 -28.28 -13.34 -31.83
C CYS A 20 -29.32 -13.53 -30.70
N SER A 21 -28.89 -14.14 -29.61
CA SER A 21 -29.61 -14.07 -28.33
C SER A 21 -29.40 -12.67 -27.79
N SER A 22 -30.46 -11.91 -27.64
CA SER A 22 -30.44 -10.57 -27.03
C SER A 22 -30.17 -10.61 -25.51
N LYS A 23 -29.92 -11.78 -24.95
CA LYS A 23 -29.67 -11.99 -23.53
C LYS A 23 -28.17 -12.09 -23.23
N ASN A 24 -27.75 -11.44 -22.16
CA ASN A 24 -26.38 -11.59 -21.64
C ASN A 24 -26.17 -13.03 -21.12
N PRO A 25 -24.98 -13.60 -21.30
CA PRO A 25 -24.67 -14.89 -20.71
C PRO A 25 -24.67 -14.74 -19.17
N VAL A 26 -25.34 -15.64 -18.48
CA VAL A 26 -25.35 -15.70 -17.01
C VAL A 26 -24.53 -16.92 -16.58
N LYS A 27 -23.49 -16.69 -15.80
CA LYS A 27 -22.67 -17.75 -15.22
C LYS A 27 -23.34 -18.30 -13.98
N THR A 28 -23.42 -19.62 -13.87
CA THR A 28 -23.89 -20.31 -12.67
C THR A 28 -22.68 -20.87 -11.93
N VAL A 29 -22.60 -20.60 -10.63
CA VAL A 29 -21.57 -21.09 -9.72
C VAL A 29 -22.24 -21.90 -8.64
N GLU A 30 -21.69 -23.08 -8.32
CA GLU A 30 -22.13 -23.84 -7.13
C GLU A 30 -21.65 -23.12 -5.88
N VAL A 31 -22.54 -22.93 -4.92
CA VAL A 31 -22.26 -22.20 -3.67
C VAL A 31 -22.79 -22.98 -2.48
N ASP A 32 -22.07 -22.87 -1.37
CA ASP A 32 -22.47 -23.49 -0.08
C ASP A 32 -23.49 -22.62 0.64
N GLU A 33 -23.42 -21.30 0.46
CA GLU A 33 -24.26 -20.33 1.14
C GLU A 33 -24.57 -19.13 0.23
N THR A 34 -25.76 -18.53 0.45
CA THR A 34 -26.11 -17.25 -0.20
C THR A 34 -26.55 -16.25 0.88
N LYS A 35 -25.97 -15.06 0.85
CA LYS A 35 -26.32 -13.91 1.67
C LYS A 35 -26.83 -12.78 0.78
N SER A 36 -27.71 -11.93 1.31
CA SER A 36 -28.27 -10.81 0.56
C SER A 36 -28.29 -9.54 1.41
N ALA A 37 -28.04 -8.40 0.77
CA ALA A 37 -28.10 -7.08 1.39
C ALA A 37 -28.57 -6.03 0.37
N ASP A 38 -28.88 -4.83 0.83
CA ASP A 38 -29.12 -3.72 -0.08
C ASP A 38 -27.85 -3.35 -0.85
N VAL A 39 -26.74 -3.26 -0.12
CA VAL A 39 -25.43 -2.98 -0.72
C VAL A 39 -24.43 -4.03 -0.27
N VAL A 40 -23.66 -4.58 -1.21
CA VAL A 40 -22.51 -5.45 -0.95
C VAL A 40 -21.24 -4.66 -1.29
N ILE A 41 -20.31 -4.62 -0.34
CA ILE A 41 -19.05 -3.87 -0.49
C ILE A 41 -17.89 -4.86 -0.39
N VAL A 42 -16.97 -4.82 -1.34
CA VAL A 42 -15.78 -5.69 -1.37
C VAL A 42 -14.56 -4.90 -0.95
N GLY A 43 -14.04 -5.21 0.22
CA GLY A 43 -12.92 -4.53 0.88
C GLY A 43 -13.37 -3.60 2.00
N ALA A 44 -12.77 -3.73 3.19
CA ALA A 44 -13.03 -2.91 4.38
C ALA A 44 -11.90 -1.90 4.65
N GLY A 45 -11.27 -1.37 3.60
CA GLY A 45 -10.36 -0.22 3.65
C GLY A 45 -11.10 1.11 3.80
N GLY A 46 -10.39 2.23 3.71
CA GLY A 46 -10.97 3.57 3.86
C GLY A 46 -12.20 3.83 2.99
N ALA A 47 -12.17 3.39 1.72
CA ALA A 47 -13.30 3.53 0.81
C ALA A 47 -14.50 2.66 1.21
N GLY A 48 -14.24 1.39 1.56
CA GLY A 48 -15.31 0.46 1.93
C GLY A 48 -16.00 0.83 3.25
N LEU A 49 -15.22 1.23 4.26
CA LEU A 49 -15.74 1.70 5.54
C LEU A 49 -16.63 2.95 5.36
N SER A 50 -16.13 3.92 4.58
CA SER A 50 -16.88 5.15 4.29
C SER A 50 -18.15 4.85 3.50
N ALA A 51 -18.08 3.93 2.53
CA ALA A 51 -19.25 3.52 1.74
C ALA A 51 -20.29 2.81 2.61
N ALA A 52 -19.88 1.94 3.53
CA ALA A 52 -20.81 1.23 4.42
C ALA A 52 -21.57 2.18 5.33
N ILE A 53 -20.86 3.13 5.93
CA ILE A 53 -21.46 4.15 6.80
C ILE A 53 -22.43 5.02 6.00
N GLU A 54 -21.99 5.54 4.87
CA GLU A 54 -22.80 6.42 4.01
C GLU A 54 -24.04 5.70 3.46
N ALA A 55 -23.95 4.42 3.10
CA ALA A 55 -25.09 3.63 2.64
C ALA A 55 -26.19 3.58 3.72
N VAL A 56 -25.81 3.31 4.97
CA VAL A 56 -26.75 3.30 6.12
C VAL A 56 -27.33 4.69 6.35
N GLU A 57 -26.54 5.74 6.30
CA GLU A 57 -26.98 7.12 6.48
C GLU A 57 -27.93 7.58 5.34
N ASN A 58 -27.88 6.90 4.18
CA ASN A 58 -28.81 7.10 3.07
C ASN A 58 -29.92 6.02 3.01
N GLY A 59 -30.17 5.31 4.11
CA GLY A 59 -31.36 4.47 4.29
C GLY A 59 -31.21 3.01 3.86
N ALA A 60 -29.97 2.47 3.73
CA ALA A 60 -29.79 1.03 3.55
C ALA A 60 -30.26 0.27 4.80
N GLU A 61 -31.13 -0.71 4.60
CA GLU A 61 -31.61 -1.58 5.68
C GLU A 61 -30.60 -2.69 6.02
N SER A 62 -29.71 -3.01 5.08
CA SER A 62 -28.64 -4.00 5.26
C SER A 62 -27.43 -3.69 4.36
N VAL A 63 -26.25 -3.83 4.94
CA VAL A 63 -24.96 -3.71 4.24
C VAL A 63 -24.06 -4.87 4.63
N ILE A 64 -23.41 -5.51 3.66
CA ILE A 64 -22.39 -6.52 3.91
C ILE A 64 -21.07 -6.05 3.33
N LEU A 65 -20.03 -5.98 4.19
CA LEU A 65 -18.63 -5.84 3.76
C LEU A 65 -18.00 -7.23 3.68
N VAL A 66 -17.34 -7.52 2.58
CA VAL A 66 -16.56 -8.75 2.38
C VAL A 66 -15.08 -8.38 2.43
N GLU A 67 -14.38 -8.83 3.47
CA GLU A 67 -12.98 -8.46 3.73
C GLU A 67 -12.10 -9.71 3.78
N LYS A 68 -11.02 -9.71 2.97
CA LYS A 68 -10.13 -10.87 2.88
C LYS A 68 -9.20 -11.04 4.08
N THR A 69 -8.93 -9.98 4.80
CA THR A 69 -8.13 -9.99 6.01
C THR A 69 -9.00 -10.18 7.27
N ASN A 70 -8.37 -10.13 8.43
CA ASN A 70 -9.07 -10.28 9.71
C ASN A 70 -9.37 -8.93 10.38
N THR A 71 -9.07 -7.82 9.71
CA THR A 71 -9.18 -6.47 10.26
C THR A 71 -9.64 -5.49 9.20
N THR A 72 -10.24 -4.41 9.63
CA THR A 72 -10.56 -3.25 8.79
C THR A 72 -9.33 -2.38 8.53
N GLY A 73 -9.50 -1.36 7.71
CA GLY A 73 -8.54 -0.30 7.48
C GLY A 73 -7.71 -0.43 6.20
N GLY A 74 -7.39 -1.66 5.75
CA GLY A 74 -6.55 -1.85 4.56
C GLY A 74 -5.27 -1.02 4.63
N SER A 75 -4.98 -0.21 3.61
CA SER A 75 -3.78 0.66 3.58
C SER A 75 -3.75 1.74 4.67
N LEU A 76 -4.88 2.08 5.31
CA LEU A 76 -4.88 2.98 6.48
C LEU A 76 -4.11 2.41 7.68
N ASN A 77 -3.88 1.10 7.72
CA ASN A 77 -3.05 0.46 8.75
C ASN A 77 -1.55 0.73 8.58
N PHE A 78 -1.13 1.24 7.42
CA PHE A 78 0.28 1.47 7.07
C PHE A 78 0.63 2.96 6.93
N THR A 79 -0.37 3.85 6.93
CA THR A 79 -0.16 5.30 6.80
C THR A 79 -0.42 6.03 8.10
N GLY A 80 0.33 7.13 8.32
CA GLY A 80 0.08 8.06 9.42
C GLY A 80 -1.24 8.85 9.30
N GLY A 81 -1.99 8.68 8.20
CA GLY A 81 -3.31 9.27 8.02
C GLY A 81 -3.29 10.79 7.79
N THR A 82 -2.27 11.31 7.11
CA THR A 82 -2.30 12.70 6.64
C THR A 82 -3.51 12.90 5.74
N MET A 83 -4.23 13.99 5.93
CA MET A 83 -5.41 14.40 5.18
C MET A 83 -5.22 15.82 4.66
N SER A 84 -5.88 16.16 3.56
CA SER A 84 -5.81 17.49 2.98
C SER A 84 -7.16 17.92 2.41
N GLY A 85 -7.44 19.22 2.43
CA GLY A 85 -8.63 19.80 1.85
C GLY A 85 -8.58 21.31 1.83
N ALA A 86 -9.32 21.92 0.90
CA ALA A 86 -9.47 23.36 0.78
C ALA A 86 -10.80 23.84 1.37
N GLU A 87 -10.85 25.07 1.89
CA GLU A 87 -12.03 25.69 2.50
C GLU A 87 -12.61 24.91 3.70
N THR A 88 -11.76 24.10 4.36
CA THR A 88 -12.19 23.22 5.46
C THR A 88 -12.38 23.96 6.77
N ILE A 89 -13.13 23.35 7.69
CA ILE A 89 -13.30 23.86 9.06
C ILE A 89 -11.93 24.03 9.77
N ILE A 90 -10.94 23.19 9.44
CA ILE A 90 -9.61 23.28 10.04
C ILE A 90 -8.88 24.53 9.56
N GLN A 91 -8.93 24.82 8.26
CA GLN A 91 -8.35 26.04 7.70
C GLN A 91 -9.04 27.31 8.24
N GLN A 92 -10.36 27.27 8.41
CA GLN A 92 -11.12 28.38 9.00
C GLN A 92 -10.67 28.67 10.45
N ILE A 93 -10.45 27.62 11.26
CA ILE A 93 -9.96 27.75 12.64
C ILE A 93 -8.53 28.33 12.65
N ASP A 94 -7.69 27.95 11.69
CA ASP A 94 -6.30 28.39 11.60
C ASP A 94 -6.14 29.74 10.86
N GLY A 95 -7.23 30.31 10.34
CA GLY A 95 -7.23 31.59 9.62
C GLY A 95 -6.54 31.51 8.26
N ILE A 96 -6.56 30.34 7.62
CA ILE A 96 -5.98 30.10 6.29
C ILE A 96 -7.05 30.35 5.24
N GLU A 97 -6.76 31.28 4.32
CA GLU A 97 -7.59 31.53 3.14
C GLU A 97 -7.15 30.58 2.02
N ASP A 98 -8.08 29.83 1.47
CA ASP A 98 -7.86 28.89 0.37
C ASP A 98 -9.09 28.85 -0.54
N THR A 99 -8.94 28.25 -1.73
CA THR A 99 -10.03 28.05 -2.67
C THR A 99 -10.00 26.63 -3.25
N LYS A 100 -11.17 26.07 -3.55
CA LYS A 100 -11.30 24.81 -4.26
C LYS A 100 -10.54 24.81 -5.59
N GLN A 101 -10.55 25.93 -6.33
CA GLN A 101 -9.83 26.04 -7.59
C GLN A 101 -8.31 25.93 -7.41
N SER A 102 -7.75 26.63 -6.41
CA SER A 102 -6.32 26.51 -6.08
C SER A 102 -5.93 25.05 -5.76
N TYR A 103 -6.80 24.32 -5.05
CA TYR A 103 -6.56 22.92 -4.74
C TYR A 103 -6.62 22.01 -5.98
N ILE A 104 -7.59 22.26 -6.87
CA ILE A 104 -7.67 21.55 -8.17
C ILE A 104 -6.41 21.78 -8.99
N ASP A 105 -5.96 23.04 -9.08
CA ASP A 105 -4.76 23.42 -9.85
C ASP A 105 -3.50 22.73 -9.31
N ASP A 106 -3.33 22.68 -7.98
CA ASP A 106 -2.22 22.00 -7.33
C ASP A 106 -2.25 20.48 -7.60
N ILE A 107 -3.41 19.82 -7.45
CA ILE A 107 -3.54 18.38 -7.74
C ILE A 107 -3.21 18.10 -9.21
N MET A 108 -3.73 18.89 -10.14
CA MET A 108 -3.46 18.73 -11.57
C MET A 108 -1.96 18.92 -11.87
N SER A 109 -1.34 19.95 -11.32
CA SER A 109 0.09 20.21 -11.49
C SER A 109 0.95 19.06 -10.96
N ASN A 110 0.68 18.59 -9.76
CA ASN A 110 1.39 17.47 -9.15
C ASN A 110 1.24 16.17 -9.94
N GLY A 111 0.08 15.95 -10.56
CA GLY A 111 -0.21 14.83 -11.44
C GLY A 111 0.34 14.97 -12.87
N ASP A 112 1.25 15.90 -13.14
CA ASP A 112 1.80 16.21 -14.48
C ASP A 112 0.70 16.57 -15.51
N ASN A 113 -0.39 17.19 -15.05
CA ASN A 113 -1.58 17.50 -15.83
C ASN A 113 -2.17 16.29 -16.59
N LYS A 114 -1.99 15.07 -16.03
CA LYS A 114 -2.51 13.81 -16.57
C LYS A 114 -3.77 13.32 -15.83
N GLY A 115 -4.14 14.01 -14.74
CA GLY A 115 -5.34 13.70 -13.97
C GLY A 115 -6.64 13.96 -14.74
N ASP A 116 -7.71 13.32 -14.29
CA ASP A 116 -9.06 13.55 -14.78
C ASP A 116 -9.66 14.75 -14.05
N ILE A 117 -9.76 15.89 -14.75
CA ILE A 117 -10.21 17.17 -14.16
C ILE A 117 -11.63 17.08 -13.59
N ASP A 118 -12.52 16.31 -14.20
CA ASP A 118 -13.90 16.18 -13.73
C ASP A 118 -13.93 15.37 -12.41
N MET A 119 -13.15 14.30 -12.33
CA MET A 119 -13.00 13.49 -11.12
C MET A 119 -12.33 14.27 -9.98
N ILE A 120 -11.25 15.01 -10.28
CA ILE A 120 -10.58 15.87 -9.30
C ILE A 120 -11.52 16.95 -8.80
N THR A 121 -12.29 17.59 -9.70
CA THR A 121 -13.29 18.60 -9.33
C THR A 121 -14.38 18.01 -8.42
N ALA A 122 -14.86 16.80 -8.75
CA ALA A 122 -15.84 16.09 -7.92
C ALA A 122 -15.26 15.81 -6.52
N TYR A 123 -14.02 15.31 -6.47
CA TYR A 123 -13.30 15.09 -5.21
C TYR A 123 -13.21 16.34 -4.36
N VAL A 124 -12.66 17.44 -4.89
CA VAL A 124 -12.43 18.69 -4.14
C VAL A 124 -13.75 19.31 -3.66
N ASN A 125 -14.83 19.15 -4.43
CA ASN A 125 -16.14 19.65 -4.02
C ASN A 125 -16.73 18.89 -2.83
N GLU A 126 -16.55 17.56 -2.77
CA GLU A 126 -17.10 16.70 -1.72
C GLU A 126 -16.17 16.55 -0.51
N ASP A 127 -14.88 16.85 -0.67
CA ASP A 127 -13.87 16.68 0.36
C ASP A 127 -14.13 17.58 1.59
N VAL A 128 -14.63 18.79 1.36
CA VAL A 128 -15.01 19.72 2.45
C VAL A 128 -16.06 19.08 3.36
N ASP A 129 -17.10 18.49 2.77
CA ASP A 129 -18.18 17.83 3.51
C ASP A 129 -17.68 16.54 4.20
N ALA A 130 -16.76 15.80 3.55
CA ALA A 130 -16.15 14.62 4.15
C ALA A 130 -15.29 14.99 5.37
N ILE A 131 -14.49 16.05 5.29
CA ILE A 131 -13.69 16.55 6.42
C ILE A 131 -14.59 17.09 7.53
N GLN A 132 -15.67 17.80 7.19
CA GLN A 132 -16.65 18.26 8.17
C GLN A 132 -17.32 17.08 8.88
N TRP A 133 -17.69 16.03 8.13
CA TRP A 133 -18.24 14.81 8.70
C TRP A 133 -17.26 14.12 9.66
N LEU A 134 -15.97 14.00 9.29
CA LEU A 134 -14.93 13.48 10.18
C LEU A 134 -14.79 14.36 11.44
N TRP A 135 -14.84 15.69 11.28
CA TRP A 135 -14.76 16.65 12.39
C TRP A 135 -15.87 16.43 13.40
N ASP A 136 -17.10 16.27 12.93
CA ASP A 136 -18.28 16.06 13.77
C ASP A 136 -18.27 14.69 14.46
N ASN A 137 -17.60 13.70 13.84
CA ASN A 137 -17.48 12.34 14.36
C ASN A 137 -16.18 12.07 15.15
N GLY A 138 -15.48 13.10 15.62
CA GLY A 138 -14.39 12.95 16.58
C GLY A 138 -13.03 13.49 16.14
N LEU A 139 -12.88 13.93 14.89
CA LEU A 139 -11.62 14.51 14.44
C LEU A 139 -11.23 15.78 15.24
N LYS A 140 -12.19 16.58 15.65
CA LYS A 140 -12.00 17.79 16.48
C LYS A 140 -11.30 17.52 17.81
N ASP A 141 -11.43 16.29 18.34
CA ASP A 141 -10.89 15.89 19.63
C ASP A 141 -9.48 15.27 19.51
N LYS A 142 -8.97 15.12 18.28
CA LYS A 142 -7.65 14.55 18.02
C LYS A 142 -6.54 15.59 18.16
N LYS A 143 -5.36 15.11 18.54
CA LYS A 143 -4.13 15.91 18.47
C LYS A 143 -3.59 15.85 17.05
N PHE A 144 -3.16 16.97 16.55
CA PHE A 144 -2.48 17.05 15.27
C PHE A 144 -0.98 16.98 15.48
N SER A 145 -0.32 15.99 14.90
CA SER A 145 1.13 15.76 15.03
C SER A 145 1.95 16.53 14.00
N VAL A 146 1.33 16.95 12.90
CA VAL A 146 1.88 17.97 12.02
C VAL A 146 1.31 19.30 12.51
N ASP A 147 2.17 20.31 12.59
CA ASP A 147 1.72 21.64 12.97
C ASP A 147 0.57 22.06 12.05
N ARG A 148 -0.59 22.17 12.64
CA ARG A 148 -1.81 22.57 11.96
C ARG A 148 -1.65 23.91 11.26
N GLN A 149 -0.77 24.80 11.79
CA GLN A 149 -0.50 26.12 11.23
C GLN A 149 0.40 26.08 10.00
N THR A 150 1.27 25.07 9.86
CA THR A 150 2.14 24.98 8.69
C THR A 150 1.41 24.36 7.50
N GLY A 151 0.43 23.48 7.72
CA GLY A 151 -0.32 22.79 6.66
C GLY A 151 0.55 22.09 5.64
N THR A 152 1.86 22.03 5.93
CA THR A 152 2.83 21.40 5.05
C THR A 152 2.77 19.89 5.23
N MET A 153 2.88 19.21 4.12
CA MET A 153 2.83 17.75 4.05
C MET A 153 3.99 17.04 4.68
N SER A 154 4.91 17.72 5.20
CA SER A 154 6.17 17.12 5.38
C SER A 154 6.40 16.60 6.77
N VAL A 155 5.85 15.44 7.01
CA VAL A 155 6.44 14.49 7.96
C VAL A 155 7.77 13.95 7.41
N PHE A 156 7.89 13.89 6.07
CA PHE A 156 9.02 13.24 5.40
C PHE A 156 9.99 14.24 4.80
N ALA A 157 9.52 15.39 4.38
CA ALA A 157 10.36 16.42 3.84
C ALA A 157 9.60 17.76 3.86
N PRO A 158 10.01 18.74 4.68
CA PRO A 158 9.47 20.09 4.70
C PRO A 158 9.53 20.77 3.33
N GLU A 159 10.41 20.31 2.49
CA GLU A 159 10.62 20.71 1.11
C GLU A 159 9.47 20.37 0.18
N HIS A 160 8.60 19.45 0.54
CA HIS A 160 7.51 19.02 -0.32
C HIS A 160 6.31 19.95 -0.20
N GLN A 161 6.47 21.15 -0.62
CA GLN A 161 5.34 22.04 -0.85
C GLN A 161 4.62 21.63 -2.13
N LEU A 162 3.95 20.46 -2.07
CA LEU A 162 3.08 20.00 -3.17
C LEU A 162 1.80 20.83 -3.27
N TYR A 163 1.63 21.81 -2.39
CA TYR A 163 0.48 22.69 -2.36
C TYR A 163 0.90 24.15 -2.25
N SER A 164 0.24 24.99 -3.03
CA SER A 164 0.41 26.47 -2.99
C SER A 164 -0.13 27.10 -1.71
N VAL A 165 -1.03 26.41 -1.01
CA VAL A 165 -1.64 26.82 0.26
C VAL A 165 -1.50 25.73 1.31
N LYS A 166 -1.39 26.10 2.56
CA LYS A 166 -1.33 25.15 3.70
C LYS A 166 -2.67 24.43 3.86
N ARG A 167 -2.73 23.14 3.49
CA ARG A 167 -3.96 22.35 3.51
C ARG A 167 -3.80 20.90 3.97
N SER A 168 -2.60 20.51 4.40
CA SER A 168 -2.33 19.15 4.88
C SER A 168 -2.28 19.09 6.40
N TYR A 169 -2.93 18.09 6.97
CA TYR A 169 -3.04 17.89 8.40
C TYR A 169 -2.88 16.42 8.75
N LYS A 170 -2.19 16.15 9.85
CA LYS A 170 -2.00 14.79 10.36
C LYS A 170 -2.55 14.64 11.77
N PRO A 171 -3.81 14.22 11.91
CA PRO A 171 -4.39 13.90 13.20
C PRO A 171 -3.81 12.60 13.75
N ALA A 172 -3.45 12.57 15.02
CA ALA A 172 -2.98 11.39 15.70
C ALA A 172 -4.15 10.52 16.17
N ALA A 173 -4.06 9.21 15.99
CA ALA A 173 -5.00 8.28 16.60
C ALA A 173 -4.94 8.37 18.13
N SER A 174 -6.07 8.18 18.81
CA SER A 174 -6.13 8.20 20.28
C SER A 174 -5.48 6.95 20.88
N ASP A 175 -5.58 5.82 20.18
CA ASP A 175 -4.90 4.57 20.52
C ASP A 175 -3.93 4.19 19.37
N PRO A 176 -2.67 4.66 19.44
CA PRO A 176 -1.68 4.36 18.40
C PRO A 176 -1.20 2.89 18.41
N THR A 177 -1.56 2.12 19.43
CA THR A 177 -1.27 0.68 19.47
C THR A 177 -2.23 -0.10 18.57
N LYS A 178 -3.46 0.39 18.41
CA LYS A 178 -4.50 -0.21 17.57
C LYS A 178 -4.60 0.43 16.20
N TYR A 179 -4.46 1.75 16.10
CA TYR A 179 -4.68 2.52 14.86
C TYR A 179 -3.45 3.35 14.51
N LYS A 180 -3.00 3.24 13.26
CA LYS A 180 -1.94 4.14 12.71
C LYS A 180 -2.53 5.47 12.28
N SER A 181 -3.80 5.50 11.86
CA SER A 181 -4.50 6.66 11.33
C SER A 181 -5.71 7.02 12.18
N ALA A 182 -5.86 8.30 12.53
CA ALA A 182 -7.07 8.80 13.19
C ALA A 182 -8.32 8.68 12.30
N VAL A 183 -8.17 8.78 10.98
CA VAL A 183 -9.27 8.58 10.04
C VAL A 183 -9.80 7.15 10.13
N HIS A 184 -8.91 6.14 10.18
CA HIS A 184 -9.32 4.75 10.40
C HIS A 184 -10.05 4.58 11.73
N GLU A 185 -9.50 5.12 12.83
CA GLU A 185 -10.12 5.04 14.15
C GLU A 185 -11.54 5.64 14.15
N ILE A 186 -11.75 6.78 13.49
CA ILE A 186 -13.06 7.42 13.40
C ILE A 186 -14.03 6.56 12.58
N LEU A 187 -13.62 6.08 11.42
CA LEU A 187 -14.45 5.22 10.57
C LEU A 187 -14.87 3.94 11.29
N ASP A 188 -13.94 3.25 11.95
CA ASP A 188 -14.22 2.05 12.73
C ASP A 188 -15.19 2.33 13.90
N THR A 189 -14.96 3.45 14.61
CA THR A 189 -15.81 3.84 15.74
C THR A 189 -17.24 4.12 15.29
N VAL A 190 -17.42 4.81 14.19
CA VAL A 190 -18.74 5.11 13.63
C VAL A 190 -19.39 3.84 13.08
N LEU A 191 -18.64 3.00 12.37
CA LEU A 191 -19.16 1.74 11.82
C LEU A 191 -19.69 0.84 12.93
N ALA A 192 -19.00 0.77 14.08
CA ALA A 192 -19.42 -0.03 15.22
C ALA A 192 -20.79 0.39 15.82
N THR A 193 -21.29 1.58 15.47
CA THR A 193 -22.64 2.04 15.86
C THR A 193 -23.75 1.62 14.88
N LYS A 194 -23.39 1.06 13.73
CA LYS A 194 -24.32 0.72 12.64
C LYS A 194 -24.74 -0.76 12.75
N GLU A 195 -25.85 -1.03 13.44
CA GLU A 195 -26.34 -2.41 13.71
C GLU A 195 -26.72 -3.20 12.45
N ASN A 196 -27.01 -2.51 11.34
CA ASN A 196 -27.38 -3.09 10.06
C ASN A 196 -26.19 -3.29 9.09
N VAL A 197 -24.95 -3.18 9.57
CA VAL A 197 -23.73 -3.51 8.83
C VAL A 197 -23.13 -4.80 9.36
N THR A 198 -22.84 -5.73 8.46
CA THR A 198 -22.11 -6.96 8.77
C THR A 198 -20.76 -6.94 8.05
N VAL A 199 -19.68 -7.32 8.72
CA VAL A 199 -18.37 -7.51 8.11
C VAL A 199 -18.02 -9.00 8.12
N ASP A 200 -17.92 -9.59 6.94
CA ASP A 200 -17.47 -10.97 6.75
C ASP A 200 -15.95 -10.96 6.54
N TYR A 201 -15.20 -11.16 7.62
CA TYR A 201 -13.74 -11.22 7.60
C TYR A 201 -13.21 -12.55 7.05
N ALA A 202 -11.93 -12.60 6.73
CA ALA A 202 -11.25 -13.77 6.19
C ALA A 202 -12.01 -14.40 5.00
N THR A 203 -12.62 -13.54 4.19
CA THR A 203 -13.49 -13.91 3.09
C THR A 203 -13.04 -13.21 1.83
N THR A 204 -12.45 -13.96 0.90
CA THR A 204 -11.84 -13.44 -0.32
C THR A 204 -12.83 -13.48 -1.48
N ALA A 205 -13.20 -12.31 -2.00
CA ALA A 205 -13.98 -12.21 -3.23
C ALA A 205 -13.17 -12.76 -4.42
N THR A 206 -13.82 -13.59 -5.24
CA THR A 206 -13.17 -14.29 -6.34
C THR A 206 -13.80 -14.01 -7.71
N GLU A 207 -15.06 -13.58 -7.75
CA GLU A 207 -15.75 -13.34 -8.99
C GLU A 207 -16.92 -12.37 -8.82
N LEU A 208 -17.18 -11.57 -9.85
CA LEU A 208 -18.40 -10.77 -10.02
C LEU A 208 -19.36 -11.46 -10.99
N LEU A 209 -20.64 -11.47 -10.69
CA LEU A 209 -21.66 -12.08 -11.54
C LEU A 209 -22.66 -11.03 -12.03
N ASN A 210 -23.00 -11.13 -13.31
CA ASN A 210 -24.09 -10.37 -13.91
C ASN A 210 -25.38 -11.20 -13.99
N ASN A 211 -26.50 -10.52 -14.02
CA ASN A 211 -27.80 -11.12 -14.33
C ASN A 211 -28.15 -11.04 -15.86
N GLU A 212 -29.29 -11.57 -16.24
CA GLU A 212 -29.76 -11.54 -17.67
C GLU A 212 -29.88 -10.10 -18.21
N LYS A 213 -30.12 -9.11 -17.39
CA LYS A 213 -30.19 -7.69 -17.77
C LYS A 213 -28.79 -7.06 -17.95
N GLY A 214 -27.71 -7.76 -17.60
CA GLY A 214 -26.34 -7.26 -17.62
C GLY A 214 -25.96 -6.46 -16.38
N GLN A 215 -26.82 -6.42 -15.37
CA GLN A 215 -26.53 -5.75 -14.09
C GLN A 215 -25.60 -6.62 -13.27
N VAL A 216 -24.54 -6.04 -12.70
CA VAL A 216 -23.59 -6.72 -11.80
C VAL A 216 -24.05 -6.51 -10.36
N LEU A 217 -24.70 -7.53 -9.81
CA LEU A 217 -25.34 -7.47 -8.50
C LEU A 217 -24.95 -8.62 -7.57
N SER A 218 -23.99 -9.46 -7.96
CA SER A 218 -23.58 -10.58 -7.14
C SER A 218 -22.07 -10.71 -7.10
N VAL A 219 -21.56 -11.11 -5.92
CA VAL A 219 -20.16 -11.42 -5.65
C VAL A 219 -20.04 -12.86 -5.19
N ILE A 220 -19.11 -13.60 -5.75
CA ILE A 220 -18.69 -14.90 -5.23
C ILE A 220 -17.44 -14.70 -4.40
N ALA A 221 -17.39 -15.30 -3.21
CA ALA A 221 -16.24 -15.27 -2.35
C ALA A 221 -15.96 -16.63 -1.72
N LYS A 222 -14.72 -16.81 -1.24
CA LYS A 222 -14.31 -17.99 -0.47
C LYS A 222 -13.93 -17.57 0.94
N THR A 223 -14.48 -18.27 1.90
CA THR A 223 -14.14 -18.13 3.32
C THR A 223 -12.83 -18.87 3.64
N ALA A 224 -12.23 -18.58 4.78
CA ALA A 224 -10.99 -19.24 5.22
C ALA A 224 -11.15 -20.77 5.43
N ASP A 225 -12.36 -21.24 5.74
CA ASP A 225 -12.69 -22.66 5.85
C ASP A 225 -13.03 -23.31 4.50
N GLY A 226 -12.84 -22.58 3.39
CA GLY A 226 -12.97 -23.07 2.03
C GLY A 226 -14.38 -23.07 1.44
N LYS A 227 -15.39 -22.58 2.15
CA LYS A 227 -16.76 -22.47 1.63
C LYS A 227 -16.86 -21.40 0.55
N THR A 228 -17.69 -21.67 -0.45
CA THR A 228 -18.06 -20.72 -1.49
C THR A 228 -19.36 -20.03 -1.09
N VAL A 229 -19.29 -18.70 -0.90
CA VAL A 229 -20.42 -17.87 -0.53
C VAL A 229 -20.79 -16.94 -1.68
N ARG A 230 -22.08 -16.82 -1.96
CA ARG A 230 -22.64 -15.84 -2.88
C ARG A 230 -23.25 -14.69 -2.09
N TYR A 231 -22.90 -13.47 -2.45
CA TYR A 231 -23.47 -12.25 -1.91
C TYR A 231 -24.29 -11.55 -2.99
N ASP A 232 -25.58 -11.38 -2.76
CA ASP A 232 -26.50 -10.71 -3.69
C ASP A 232 -26.85 -9.32 -3.17
N ALA A 233 -26.68 -8.31 -4.01
CA ALA A 233 -26.98 -6.91 -3.71
C ALA A 233 -28.30 -6.47 -4.37
N ASN A 234 -29.19 -5.81 -3.64
CA ASN A 234 -30.43 -5.26 -4.19
C ASN A 234 -30.22 -3.95 -4.95
N LYS A 235 -29.24 -3.12 -4.50
CA LYS A 235 -28.95 -1.80 -5.03
C LYS A 235 -27.65 -1.75 -5.83
N GLY A 236 -26.61 -2.44 -5.37
CA GLY A 236 -25.35 -2.47 -6.08
C GLY A 236 -24.21 -3.09 -5.31
N VAL A 237 -23.16 -3.43 -6.05
CA VAL A 237 -21.88 -3.89 -5.57
C VAL A 237 -20.88 -2.75 -5.64
N ILE A 238 -20.24 -2.41 -4.52
CA ILE A 238 -19.19 -1.39 -4.44
C ILE A 238 -17.85 -2.10 -4.28
N MET A 239 -16.96 -1.93 -5.26
CA MET A 239 -15.59 -2.44 -5.21
C MET A 239 -14.68 -1.41 -4.53
N ALA A 240 -14.08 -1.80 -3.41
CA ALA A 240 -13.18 -0.98 -2.58
C ALA A 240 -11.89 -1.77 -2.24
N THR A 241 -11.39 -2.52 -3.22
CA THR A 241 -10.40 -3.60 -3.05
C THR A 241 -8.95 -3.13 -3.00
N GLY A 242 -8.69 -1.83 -3.08
CA GLY A 242 -7.34 -1.28 -3.17
C GLY A 242 -6.70 -1.46 -4.54
N GLY A 243 -5.44 -1.07 -4.64
CA GLY A 243 -4.66 -1.13 -5.87
C GLY A 243 -3.92 -2.46 -6.06
N TYR A 244 -2.68 -2.37 -6.60
CA TYR A 244 -1.87 -3.56 -6.94
C TYR A 244 -0.40 -3.48 -6.48
N SER A 245 -0.09 -2.61 -5.53
CA SER A 245 1.27 -2.49 -4.98
C SER A 245 1.80 -3.76 -4.31
N GLY A 246 0.91 -4.65 -3.87
CA GLY A 246 1.24 -5.98 -3.33
C GLY A 246 1.49 -7.07 -4.38
N ASN A 247 1.48 -6.72 -5.69
CA ASN A 247 1.68 -7.67 -6.79
C ASN A 247 2.84 -7.23 -7.69
N SER A 248 4.03 -7.74 -7.42
CA SER A 248 5.25 -7.38 -8.16
C SER A 248 5.21 -7.75 -9.64
N LYS A 249 4.54 -8.86 -10.03
CA LYS A 249 4.33 -9.22 -11.44
C LYS A 249 3.48 -8.18 -12.16
N LEU A 250 2.40 -7.75 -11.51
CA LEU A 250 1.51 -6.75 -12.08
C LEU A 250 2.21 -5.39 -12.17
N MET A 251 2.94 -4.97 -11.14
CA MET A 251 3.77 -3.76 -11.21
C MET A 251 4.82 -3.84 -12.32
N GLY A 252 5.53 -4.97 -12.43
CA GLY A 252 6.54 -5.20 -13.48
C GLY A 252 5.97 -5.27 -14.90
N ALA A 253 4.68 -5.57 -15.06
CA ALA A 253 4.02 -5.53 -16.37
C ALA A 253 3.78 -4.09 -16.88
N PHE A 254 3.74 -3.10 -15.98
CA PHE A 254 3.41 -1.71 -16.33
C PHE A 254 4.53 -0.70 -16.06
N ALA A 255 5.55 -1.05 -15.27
CA ALA A 255 6.73 -0.22 -15.01
C ALA A 255 8.01 -1.04 -15.18
N GLU A 256 9.03 -0.46 -15.84
CA GLU A 256 10.28 -1.14 -16.18
C GLU A 256 10.96 -1.81 -14.97
N ASN A 257 11.01 -1.11 -13.83
CA ASN A 257 11.56 -1.63 -12.58
C ASN A 257 10.47 -2.01 -11.55
N GLY A 258 9.20 -2.07 -11.96
CA GLY A 258 8.07 -2.24 -11.04
C GLY A 258 8.15 -3.50 -10.19
N SER A 259 8.73 -4.59 -10.72
CA SER A 259 8.95 -5.83 -9.96
C SER A 259 10.00 -5.69 -8.83
N ASN A 260 10.85 -4.65 -8.88
CA ASN A 260 11.92 -4.41 -7.91
C ASN A 260 11.49 -3.41 -6.82
N TYR A 261 10.36 -2.73 -6.98
CA TYR A 261 9.88 -1.78 -5.98
C TYR A 261 9.54 -2.49 -4.66
N LEU A 262 9.94 -1.88 -3.56
CA LEU A 262 9.52 -2.36 -2.25
C LEU A 262 8.03 -2.07 -2.03
N LEU A 263 7.34 -3.02 -1.41
CA LEU A 263 5.99 -2.78 -0.92
C LEU A 263 6.03 -1.86 0.30
N GLY A 264 5.38 -0.71 0.22
CA GLY A 264 5.24 0.25 1.32
C GLY A 264 3.88 0.25 2.00
N GLY A 265 2.98 -0.63 1.56
CA GLY A 265 1.59 -0.67 2.00
C GLY A 265 1.08 -2.07 2.32
N SER A 266 -0.20 -2.31 2.05
CA SER A 266 -0.84 -3.60 2.29
C SER A 266 -0.52 -4.61 1.17
N ASP A 267 -0.06 -5.79 1.54
CA ASP A 267 0.05 -6.95 0.64
C ASP A 267 -1.33 -7.40 0.12
N GLY A 268 -2.39 -6.96 0.80
CA GLY A 268 -3.77 -7.09 0.38
C GLY A 268 -4.11 -6.35 -0.92
N ALA A 269 -3.36 -5.33 -1.30
CA ALA A 269 -3.53 -4.59 -2.56
C ALA A 269 -2.88 -5.37 -3.72
N ASP A 270 -3.48 -6.49 -4.11
CA ASP A 270 -2.95 -7.43 -5.12
C ASP A 270 -3.48 -7.21 -6.55
N GLY A 271 -4.41 -6.28 -6.74
CA GLY A 271 -5.00 -5.97 -8.05
C GLY A 271 -6.11 -6.92 -8.49
N TYR A 272 -6.41 -7.97 -7.74
CA TYR A 272 -7.41 -8.97 -8.16
C TYR A 272 -8.81 -8.39 -8.30
N GLY A 273 -9.18 -7.40 -7.47
CA GLY A 273 -10.45 -6.69 -7.59
C GLY A 273 -10.59 -5.93 -8.92
N ILE A 274 -9.50 -5.34 -9.40
CA ILE A 274 -9.45 -4.66 -10.70
C ILE A 274 -9.64 -5.69 -11.83
N TYR A 275 -8.97 -6.83 -11.73
CA TYR A 275 -9.15 -7.95 -12.67
C TYR A 275 -10.60 -8.47 -12.68
N MET A 276 -11.23 -8.68 -11.52
CA MET A 276 -12.63 -9.10 -11.45
C MET A 276 -13.58 -8.13 -12.17
N MET A 277 -13.38 -6.82 -12.00
CA MET A 277 -14.17 -5.81 -12.71
C MET A 277 -13.92 -5.85 -14.22
N GLN A 278 -12.68 -6.05 -14.66
CA GLN A 278 -12.38 -6.24 -16.09
C GLN A 278 -13.13 -7.46 -16.68
N GLN A 279 -13.28 -8.55 -15.91
CA GLN A 279 -13.98 -9.75 -16.38
C GLN A 279 -15.48 -9.53 -16.63
N VAL A 280 -16.07 -8.51 -16.03
CA VAL A 280 -17.45 -8.10 -16.31
C VAL A 280 -17.55 -6.90 -17.25
N GLY A 281 -16.47 -6.55 -17.94
CA GLY A 281 -16.42 -5.57 -19.02
C GLY A 281 -15.98 -4.17 -18.62
N ALA A 282 -15.50 -3.97 -17.40
CA ALA A 282 -14.94 -2.67 -17.00
C ALA A 282 -13.71 -2.30 -17.84
N TYR A 283 -13.62 -1.02 -18.20
CA TYR A 283 -12.46 -0.49 -18.90
C TYR A 283 -11.33 -0.16 -17.93
N ILE A 284 -10.13 -0.56 -18.31
CA ILE A 284 -8.88 -0.21 -17.66
C ILE A 284 -8.03 0.57 -18.67
N ASP A 285 -7.58 1.76 -18.29
CA ASP A 285 -6.62 2.52 -19.09
C ASP A 285 -5.21 1.98 -18.87
N PRO A 286 -4.57 1.37 -19.90
CA PRO A 286 -3.21 0.83 -19.77
C PRO A 286 -2.17 1.89 -19.42
N VAL A 287 -2.39 3.15 -19.80
CA VAL A 287 -1.47 4.25 -19.49
C VAL A 287 -1.57 4.58 -18.00
N ALA A 288 -2.77 4.66 -17.45
CA ALA A 288 -2.95 4.89 -16.01
C ALA A 288 -2.35 3.76 -15.15
N MET A 289 -2.36 2.50 -15.65
CA MET A 289 -1.70 1.39 -14.98
C MET A 289 -0.18 1.56 -14.84
N SER A 290 0.47 2.39 -15.65
CA SER A 290 1.90 2.70 -15.51
C SER A 290 2.20 3.79 -14.48
N TYR A 291 1.18 4.41 -13.89
CA TYR A 291 1.36 5.43 -12.85
C TYR A 291 1.50 4.75 -11.48
N ILE A 292 2.73 4.47 -11.12
CA ILE A 292 3.11 3.78 -9.87
C ILE A 292 4.09 4.67 -9.12
N PRO A 293 3.62 5.71 -8.43
CA PRO A 293 4.51 6.61 -7.70
C PRO A 293 5.23 5.87 -6.57
N THR A 294 6.50 6.18 -6.41
CA THR A 294 7.38 5.60 -5.41
C THR A 294 7.97 6.68 -4.51
N PHE A 295 8.53 6.29 -3.39
CA PHE A 295 9.39 7.15 -2.57
C PHE A 295 10.84 6.68 -2.67
N PRO A 296 11.82 7.61 -2.81
CA PRO A 296 13.23 7.27 -2.94
C PRO A 296 13.87 7.00 -1.56
N MET A 297 13.17 6.32 -0.67
CA MET A 297 13.56 6.19 0.72
C MET A 297 13.21 4.82 1.33
N GLY A 298 13.06 3.81 0.50
CA GLY A 298 12.70 2.47 0.93
C GLY A 298 13.90 1.69 1.44
N LEU A 299 13.94 1.34 2.72
CA LEU A 299 14.90 0.39 3.25
C LEU A 299 14.35 -1.03 3.14
N ASP A 300 15.07 -1.89 2.44
CA ASP A 300 14.80 -3.31 2.37
C ASP A 300 15.41 -4.01 3.59
N THR A 301 14.59 -4.40 4.53
CA THR A 301 15.06 -5.13 5.72
C THR A 301 15.09 -6.64 5.49
N GLY A 302 14.66 -7.12 4.32
CA GLY A 302 14.48 -8.54 4.04
C GLY A 302 13.32 -9.18 4.82
N LYS A 303 12.51 -8.37 5.51
CA LYS A 303 11.42 -8.81 6.39
C LYS A 303 10.16 -8.00 6.12
N GLY A 304 9.25 -8.56 5.32
CA GLY A 304 7.96 -7.93 5.01
C GLY A 304 8.05 -6.61 4.23
N PRO A 305 7.09 -5.72 4.38
CA PRO A 305 7.08 -4.44 3.68
C PRO A 305 8.32 -3.60 3.95
N GLY A 306 8.79 -2.89 2.92
CA GLY A 306 9.89 -1.94 3.04
C GLY A 306 9.60 -0.86 4.08
N LYS A 307 10.66 -0.32 4.67
CA LYS A 307 10.53 0.74 5.68
C LYS A 307 10.81 2.09 5.05
N ILE A 308 10.00 3.10 5.36
CA ILE A 308 10.31 4.49 5.02
C ILE A 308 11.45 4.93 5.93
N ALA A 309 12.64 5.08 5.39
CA ALA A 309 13.85 5.25 6.17
C ALA A 309 14.93 6.07 5.45
N SER A 310 14.56 7.17 4.78
CA SER A 310 15.56 8.09 4.21
C SER A 310 16.54 8.55 5.29
N SER A 311 17.81 8.62 4.91
CA SER A 311 18.82 9.15 5.81
C SER A 311 18.70 10.66 6.02
N TYR A 312 18.22 11.38 5.01
CA TYR A 312 18.29 12.85 4.88
C TYR A 312 19.71 13.44 5.07
N MET A 313 20.75 12.63 4.94
CA MET A 313 22.14 13.06 5.06
C MET A 313 22.56 14.02 3.94
N TRP A 314 21.86 14.02 2.81
CA TRP A 314 22.03 14.97 1.72
C TRP A 314 21.84 16.44 2.17
N LYS A 315 21.08 16.70 3.24
CA LYS A 315 20.96 18.03 3.87
C LYS A 315 22.31 18.55 4.40
N CYS A 316 23.25 17.67 4.61
CA CYS A 316 24.59 18.00 5.10
C CYS A 316 25.69 17.60 4.09
N GLY A 317 25.35 17.37 2.82
CA GLY A 317 26.32 17.16 1.77
C GLY A 317 26.51 15.70 1.31
N ALA A 318 25.71 14.76 1.81
CA ALA A 318 25.69 13.41 1.21
C ALA A 318 25.21 13.45 -0.23
N ILE A 319 25.64 12.48 -1.02
CA ILE A 319 25.23 12.27 -2.42
C ILE A 319 24.47 10.96 -2.57
N SER A 320 23.57 10.89 -3.53
CA SER A 320 22.89 9.66 -3.91
C SER A 320 23.45 9.13 -5.23
N VAL A 321 23.97 7.90 -5.23
CA VAL A 321 24.51 7.24 -6.43
C VAL A 321 23.70 5.99 -6.76
N ASN A 322 23.65 5.64 -8.05
CA ASN A 322 23.08 4.36 -8.53
C ASN A 322 24.07 3.20 -8.34
N GLN A 323 23.72 1.99 -8.78
CA GLN A 323 24.57 0.80 -8.71
C GLN A 323 25.87 0.90 -9.54
N ASN A 324 25.95 1.83 -10.50
CA ASN A 324 27.16 2.07 -11.27
C ASN A 324 28.10 3.08 -10.58
N GLY A 325 27.73 3.61 -9.41
CA GLY A 325 28.49 4.64 -8.71
C GLY A 325 28.31 6.06 -9.29
N GLU A 326 27.26 6.30 -10.06
CA GLU A 326 26.96 7.58 -10.72
C GLU A 326 25.85 8.32 -9.99
N ARG A 327 26.01 9.62 -9.76
CA ARG A 327 24.91 10.51 -9.36
C ARG A 327 23.93 10.64 -10.53
N PHE A 328 22.66 10.85 -10.22
CA PHE A 328 21.60 10.87 -11.23
C PHE A 328 20.52 11.92 -10.97
N VAL A 329 20.66 12.72 -9.90
CA VAL A 329 19.67 13.73 -9.51
C VAL A 329 20.31 14.78 -8.60
N ASP A 330 19.73 15.96 -8.53
CA ASP A 330 19.94 16.88 -7.42
C ASP A 330 19.24 16.33 -6.17
N GLU A 331 20.02 15.94 -5.18
CA GLU A 331 19.51 15.40 -3.93
C GLU A 331 18.73 16.44 -3.12
N THR A 332 18.95 17.73 -3.41
CA THR A 332 18.27 18.85 -2.75
C THR A 332 17.04 19.36 -3.51
N GLU A 333 16.72 18.75 -4.66
CA GLU A 333 15.49 19.07 -5.41
C GLU A 333 14.27 18.98 -4.48
N ASP A 334 13.54 20.08 -4.35
CA ASP A 334 12.39 20.18 -3.45
C ASP A 334 11.14 19.48 -3.99
N ASN A 335 11.07 19.29 -5.33
CA ASN A 335 10.03 18.47 -5.93
C ASN A 335 10.35 16.97 -5.79
N VAL A 336 9.72 16.32 -4.85
CA VAL A 336 9.91 14.88 -4.61
C VAL A 336 9.62 14.03 -5.84
N VAL A 337 8.66 14.41 -6.68
CA VAL A 337 8.32 13.68 -7.91
C VAL A 337 9.50 13.60 -8.86
N THR A 338 10.33 14.66 -8.92
CA THR A 338 11.56 14.67 -9.72
C THR A 338 12.54 13.63 -9.21
N ARG A 339 12.79 13.58 -7.88
CA ARG A 339 13.71 12.61 -7.27
C ARG A 339 13.22 11.17 -7.39
N GLU A 340 11.93 10.96 -7.19
CA GLU A 340 11.29 9.64 -7.34
C GLU A 340 11.42 9.12 -8.76
N SER A 341 11.02 9.93 -9.76
CA SER A 341 11.10 9.55 -11.16
C SER A 341 12.55 9.33 -11.63
N ALA A 342 13.52 10.06 -11.07
CA ALA A 342 14.93 9.85 -11.35
C ALA A 342 15.43 8.49 -10.81
N LEU A 343 14.96 8.05 -9.64
CA LEU A 343 15.31 6.76 -9.08
C LEU A 343 14.63 5.58 -9.81
N GLU A 344 13.38 5.74 -10.22
CA GLU A 344 12.60 4.68 -10.88
C GLU A 344 13.27 4.11 -12.14
N VAL A 345 14.05 4.93 -12.83
CA VAL A 345 14.78 4.55 -14.06
C VAL A 345 16.22 4.08 -13.80
N GLN A 346 16.70 4.12 -12.55
CA GLN A 346 18.04 3.60 -12.25
C GLN A 346 18.03 2.06 -12.21
N PRO A 347 19.19 1.41 -12.41
CA PRO A 347 19.29 -0.05 -12.35
C PRO A 347 18.66 -0.58 -11.05
N ASN A 348 17.70 -1.50 -11.19
CA ASN A 348 16.93 -2.11 -10.10
C ASN A 348 16.19 -1.11 -9.19
N ALA A 349 16.07 0.16 -9.58
CA ALA A 349 15.51 1.24 -8.76
C ALA A 349 16.15 1.35 -7.37
N ILE A 350 17.49 1.24 -7.33
CA ILE A 350 18.32 1.31 -6.11
C ILE A 350 19.19 2.55 -6.16
N GLN A 351 19.31 3.22 -5.00
CA GLN A 351 20.29 4.25 -4.73
C GLN A 351 21.10 3.92 -3.46
N TYR A 352 22.26 4.54 -3.36
CA TYR A 352 23.11 4.50 -2.17
C TYR A 352 23.38 5.94 -1.74
N ASP A 353 22.96 6.29 -0.51
CA ASP A 353 23.31 7.57 0.09
C ASP A 353 24.74 7.47 0.61
N ILE A 354 25.70 8.19 -0.03
CA ILE A 354 27.12 8.17 0.31
C ILE A 354 27.47 9.41 1.14
N PHE A 355 28.13 9.22 2.27
CA PHE A 355 28.57 10.29 3.17
C PHE A 355 29.79 9.87 3.98
N THR A 356 30.31 10.78 4.78
CA THR A 356 31.54 10.59 5.56
C THR A 356 31.35 10.95 7.03
N ASP A 357 32.33 10.63 7.86
CA ASP A 357 32.38 11.04 9.27
C ASP A 357 32.39 12.57 9.44
N ASN A 358 32.94 13.34 8.50
CA ASN A 358 32.84 14.80 8.51
C ASN A 358 31.39 15.28 8.33
N ILE A 359 30.62 14.64 7.45
CA ILE A 359 29.21 14.94 7.27
C ILE A 359 28.40 14.56 8.53
N ILE A 360 28.71 13.43 9.16
CA ILE A 360 28.10 13.05 10.45
C ILE A 360 28.38 14.10 11.52
N ALA A 361 29.62 14.59 11.60
CA ALA A 361 30.01 15.62 12.59
C ALA A 361 29.25 16.95 12.36
N ASP A 362 29.01 17.32 11.08
CA ASP A 362 28.19 18.50 10.76
C ASP A 362 26.72 18.33 11.15
N VAL A 363 26.15 17.13 10.90
CA VAL A 363 24.80 16.76 11.33
C VAL A 363 24.65 16.91 12.85
N GLU A 364 25.63 16.43 13.62
CA GLU A 364 25.63 16.52 15.08
C GLU A 364 25.80 17.99 15.55
N ALA A 365 26.74 18.71 14.95
CA ALA A 365 27.03 20.12 15.32
C ALA A 365 25.83 21.04 15.06
N LYS A 366 25.10 20.82 13.99
CA LYS A 366 23.90 21.58 13.59
C LYS A 366 22.64 21.08 14.28
N ASN A 367 22.71 19.98 15.02
CA ASN A 367 21.53 19.27 15.54
C ASN A 367 20.46 19.05 14.43
N ALA A 368 20.94 18.70 13.23
CA ALA A 368 20.10 18.55 12.07
C ALA A 368 19.06 17.44 12.30
N SER A 369 17.81 17.73 11.95
CA SER A 369 16.71 16.76 12.03
C SER A 369 16.79 15.76 10.86
N VAL A 370 17.72 14.82 10.96
CA VAL A 370 17.93 13.75 9.99
C VAL A 370 17.71 12.38 10.63
N PHE A 371 17.32 11.41 9.83
CA PHE A 371 17.01 10.06 10.34
C PHE A 371 18.25 9.27 10.75
N TRP A 372 19.47 9.75 10.43
CA TRP A 372 20.68 9.18 10.96
C TRP A 372 20.60 8.96 12.49
N ASN A 373 20.28 10.01 13.23
CA ASN A 373 20.21 9.98 14.68
C ASN A 373 19.12 9.07 15.25
N PHE A 374 18.07 8.77 14.45
CA PHE A 374 16.94 7.98 14.89
C PHE A 374 17.04 6.50 14.48
N TYR A 375 17.63 6.22 13.31
CA TYR A 375 17.55 4.88 12.72
C TYR A 375 18.90 4.24 12.40
N TYR A 376 19.95 5.02 12.05
CA TYR A 376 21.17 4.47 11.46
C TYR A 376 22.43 4.60 12.30
N ALA A 377 22.50 5.56 13.23
CA ALA A 377 23.66 5.72 14.11
C ALA A 377 23.93 4.46 14.96
N PRO A 378 25.15 4.27 15.47
CA PRO A 378 25.48 3.11 16.31
C PRO A 378 24.47 2.88 17.44
N GLY A 379 23.97 1.63 17.53
CA GLY A 379 22.94 1.24 18.50
C GLY A 379 21.50 1.56 18.10
N LYS A 380 21.27 2.06 16.88
CA LYS A 380 19.93 2.31 16.33
C LYS A 380 19.41 1.12 15.50
N PRO A 381 18.08 1.03 15.27
CA PRO A 381 17.44 -0.15 14.68
C PRO A 381 17.99 -0.58 13.32
N TYR A 382 18.43 0.37 12.48
CA TYR A 382 18.89 0.11 11.12
C TYR A 382 20.41 0.28 10.94
N ASN A 383 21.17 0.37 12.04
CA ASN A 383 22.64 0.50 11.97
C ASN A 383 23.29 -0.66 11.19
N SER A 384 22.75 -1.87 11.26
CA SER A 384 23.27 -3.04 10.53
C SER A 384 23.17 -2.93 9.01
N PHE A 385 22.39 -2.00 8.48
CA PHE A 385 22.28 -1.74 7.05
C PHE A 385 23.26 -0.67 6.55
N VAL A 386 23.98 -0.03 7.46
CA VAL A 386 25.01 0.95 7.08
C VAL A 386 26.28 0.21 6.68
N VAL A 387 26.70 0.40 5.44
CA VAL A 387 27.99 -0.09 4.94
C VAL A 387 29.06 0.93 5.33
N THR A 388 30.17 0.48 5.92
CA THR A 388 31.27 1.35 6.37
C THR A 388 32.58 0.89 5.75
N ALA A 389 33.42 1.83 5.33
CA ALA A 389 34.72 1.57 4.72
C ALA A 389 35.74 2.65 5.11
N ASP A 390 37.03 2.30 5.02
CA ASP A 390 38.15 3.20 5.30
C ASP A 390 38.69 3.89 4.02
N SER A 391 38.18 3.51 2.83
CA SER A 391 38.45 4.19 1.54
C SER A 391 37.26 4.07 0.58
N ILE A 392 37.31 4.86 -0.51
CA ILE A 392 36.30 4.81 -1.57
C ILE A 392 36.36 3.46 -2.29
N GLU A 393 37.56 2.94 -2.56
CA GLU A 393 37.76 1.66 -3.22
C GLU A 393 37.17 0.52 -2.39
N GLU A 394 37.39 0.51 -1.07
CA GLU A 394 36.82 -0.49 -0.15
C GLU A 394 35.29 -0.36 -0.10
N LEU A 395 34.77 0.88 -0.11
CA LEU A 395 33.33 1.10 -0.15
C LEU A 395 32.72 0.55 -1.45
N ALA A 396 33.34 0.83 -2.58
CA ALA A 396 32.90 0.34 -3.89
C ALA A 396 32.94 -1.19 -3.96
N GLU A 397 34.00 -1.84 -3.44
CA GLU A 397 34.09 -3.30 -3.34
C GLU A 397 32.93 -3.87 -2.50
N LYS A 398 32.64 -3.29 -1.33
CA LYS A 398 31.54 -3.75 -0.47
C LYS A 398 30.17 -3.57 -1.08
N LEU A 399 29.99 -2.59 -1.97
CA LEU A 399 28.74 -2.28 -2.65
C LEU A 399 28.61 -2.96 -4.02
N ASP A 400 29.64 -3.72 -4.45
CA ASP A 400 29.71 -4.34 -5.78
C ASP A 400 29.50 -3.31 -6.92
N MET A 401 30.20 -2.17 -6.84
CA MET A 401 30.14 -1.11 -7.85
C MET A 401 31.53 -0.74 -8.38
N PRO A 402 31.62 -0.12 -9.58
CA PRO A 402 32.90 0.26 -10.19
C PRO A 402 33.61 1.36 -9.36
N ALA A 403 34.78 1.03 -8.78
CA ALA A 403 35.52 1.98 -7.92
C ALA A 403 35.95 3.25 -8.67
N GLU A 404 36.48 3.14 -9.91
CA GLU A 404 36.88 4.30 -10.72
C GLU A 404 35.71 5.26 -10.98
N THR A 405 34.50 4.74 -11.15
CA THR A 405 33.31 5.58 -11.36
C THR A 405 32.93 6.29 -10.07
N LEU A 406 32.89 5.58 -8.95
CA LEU A 406 32.55 6.18 -7.66
C LEU A 406 33.57 7.24 -7.23
N GLU A 407 34.89 6.98 -7.41
CA GLU A 407 35.96 7.95 -7.16
C GLU A 407 35.77 9.22 -7.99
N LYS A 408 35.53 9.05 -9.30
CA LYS A 408 35.27 10.17 -10.20
C LYS A 408 34.02 10.95 -9.79
N THR A 409 32.94 10.28 -9.48
CA THR A 409 31.68 10.91 -9.03
C THR A 409 31.88 11.75 -7.77
N ILE A 410 32.61 11.24 -6.78
CA ILE A 410 32.92 11.96 -5.53
C ILE A 410 33.87 13.14 -5.83
N ALA A 411 34.87 12.96 -6.69
CA ALA A 411 35.80 14.02 -7.05
C ALA A 411 35.09 15.16 -7.79
N ASP A 412 34.23 14.86 -8.75
CA ASP A 412 33.46 15.86 -9.49
C ASP A 412 32.53 16.64 -8.55
N TYR A 413 31.78 15.93 -7.67
CA TYR A 413 30.95 16.57 -6.66
C TYR A 413 31.76 17.51 -5.73
N ASN A 414 32.89 17.03 -5.22
CA ASN A 414 33.76 17.82 -4.34
C ASN A 414 34.32 19.06 -5.05
N ALA A 415 34.58 19.00 -6.37
CA ALA A 415 35.01 20.15 -7.13
C ALA A 415 33.91 21.24 -7.26
N HIS A 416 32.66 20.85 -7.41
CA HIS A 416 31.53 21.79 -7.40
C HIS A 416 31.36 22.43 -6.00
N VAL A 417 31.47 21.63 -4.92
CA VAL A 417 31.47 22.18 -3.56
C VAL A 417 32.58 23.22 -3.37
N GLU A 418 33.79 22.98 -3.93
CA GLU A 418 34.92 23.89 -3.78
C GLU A 418 34.77 25.15 -4.63
N SER A 419 34.23 25.04 -5.85
CA SER A 419 34.04 26.19 -6.76
C SER A 419 32.78 27.00 -6.39
N GLY A 420 31.79 26.41 -5.78
CA GLY A 420 30.47 26.99 -5.54
C GLY A 420 29.63 27.12 -6.80
N GLU A 421 30.07 26.52 -7.93
CA GLU A 421 29.28 26.48 -9.16
C GLU A 421 28.28 25.34 -9.13
N ALA A 422 27.06 25.58 -9.61
CA ALA A 422 26.04 24.53 -9.72
C ALA A 422 26.54 23.37 -10.60
N ASP A 423 26.08 22.15 -10.25
CA ASP A 423 26.43 20.94 -11.00
C ASP A 423 25.50 20.69 -12.22
N GLU A 424 25.74 19.59 -12.91
CA GLU A 424 24.96 19.18 -14.08
C GLU A 424 23.50 18.83 -13.77
N PHE A 425 23.15 18.59 -12.51
CA PHE A 425 21.79 18.33 -12.06
C PHE A 425 21.06 19.61 -11.59
N GLY A 426 21.79 20.73 -11.51
CA GLY A 426 21.30 22.02 -11.05
C GLY A 426 21.43 22.22 -9.53
N ARG A 427 22.09 21.33 -8.82
CA ARG A 427 22.33 21.47 -7.38
C ARG A 427 23.20 22.70 -7.11
N GLU A 428 22.70 23.59 -6.27
CA GLU A 428 23.42 24.78 -5.79
C GLU A 428 24.18 24.43 -4.52
N PHE A 429 25.44 24.93 -4.42
CA PHE A 429 26.35 24.63 -3.30
C PHE A 429 26.48 25.82 -2.35
N THR A 430 25.38 26.52 -2.12
CA THR A 430 25.29 27.59 -1.13
C THR A 430 24.60 27.08 0.12
N GLU A 431 25.01 27.60 1.28
CA GLU A 431 24.23 27.39 2.50
C GLU A 431 22.90 28.10 2.35
N ASP A 432 21.82 27.35 2.28
CA ASP A 432 20.45 27.87 2.18
C ASP A 432 19.58 27.33 3.29
N SER A 433 18.54 28.07 3.59
CA SER A 433 17.53 27.65 4.55
C SER A 433 16.41 26.95 3.79
N PHE A 434 16.37 25.66 3.93
CA PHE A 434 15.32 24.83 3.38
C PHE A 434 13.98 25.15 4.09
N ASP A 435 12.97 25.61 3.34
CA ASP A 435 11.66 26.05 3.86
C ASP A 435 11.67 27.00 5.09
N GLY A 436 12.82 27.59 5.42
CA GLY A 436 13.00 28.42 6.60
C GLY A 436 13.19 27.66 7.92
N THR A 437 13.19 26.33 7.91
CA THR A 437 13.36 25.50 9.13
C THR A 437 14.64 24.71 9.18
N TYR A 438 15.29 24.46 8.01
CA TYR A 438 16.53 23.71 7.94
C TYR A 438 17.61 24.48 7.17
N SER A 439 18.86 24.32 7.60
CA SER A 439 20.02 24.75 6.80
C SER A 439 20.54 23.54 6.03
N VAL A 440 20.73 23.71 4.72
CA VAL A 440 21.44 22.74 3.88
C VAL A 440 22.90 23.13 3.84
N SER A 441 23.80 22.19 4.06
CA SER A 441 25.24 22.41 3.98
C SER A 441 25.81 21.73 2.76
N ALA A 442 26.67 22.43 2.05
CA ALA A 442 27.46 21.88 0.95
C ALA A 442 28.80 21.38 1.50
N ASN A 443 28.82 20.20 2.12
CA ASN A 443 30.06 19.57 2.56
C ASN A 443 30.63 18.66 1.48
N LYS A 444 31.97 18.61 1.36
CA LYS A 444 32.65 17.61 0.54
C LYS A 444 32.43 16.20 1.12
N VAL A 445 32.33 15.23 0.24
CA VAL A 445 32.39 13.80 0.58
C VAL A 445 33.86 13.41 0.73
N GLU A 446 34.47 13.79 1.84
CA GLU A 446 35.85 13.46 2.22
C GLU A 446 35.92 13.26 3.74
N GLY A 447 36.71 12.29 4.18
CA GLY A 447 36.87 11.99 5.60
C GLY A 447 37.76 10.76 5.82
N ASP A 448 37.90 10.37 7.09
CA ASP A 448 38.67 9.19 7.48
C ASP A 448 37.83 7.90 7.26
N LYS A 449 36.50 8.03 7.24
CA LYS A 449 35.56 6.93 7.02
C LYS A 449 34.45 7.32 6.05
N TYR A 450 34.09 6.33 5.22
CA TYR A 450 33.00 6.43 4.25
C TYR A 450 31.86 5.53 4.66
N TYR A 451 30.65 5.98 4.40
CA TYR A 451 29.41 5.27 4.74
C TYR A 451 28.48 5.24 3.55
N ALA A 452 27.71 4.16 3.43
CA ALA A 452 26.65 4.05 2.47
C ALA A 452 25.38 3.46 3.11
N ILE A 453 24.24 3.99 2.71
CA ILE A 453 22.93 3.41 3.06
C ILE A 453 22.22 3.02 1.76
N PRO A 454 21.97 1.72 1.53
CA PRO A 454 21.22 1.26 0.36
C PRO A 454 19.73 1.55 0.56
N LEU A 455 19.13 2.22 -0.43
CA LEU A 455 17.71 2.54 -0.47
C LEU A 455 17.12 2.15 -1.82
N LYS A 456 15.84 1.77 -1.83
CA LYS A 456 15.10 1.38 -3.03
C LYS A 456 13.87 2.26 -3.22
N ALA A 457 13.37 2.30 -4.44
CA ALA A 457 12.05 2.82 -4.72
C ALA A 457 11.00 2.05 -3.90
N LEU A 458 10.17 2.79 -3.14
CA LEU A 458 9.15 2.25 -2.26
C LEU A 458 7.76 2.61 -2.78
N CYS A 459 7.02 1.64 -3.28
CA CYS A 459 5.66 1.84 -3.74
C CYS A 459 4.69 1.78 -2.56
N VAL A 460 4.00 2.88 -2.28
CA VAL A 460 2.98 2.95 -1.22
C VAL A 460 1.57 2.88 -1.76
N MET A 461 1.38 3.15 -3.05
CA MET A 461 0.11 3.10 -3.76
C MET A 461 0.32 2.99 -5.27
N THR A 462 -0.77 2.64 -5.97
CA THR A 462 -0.84 2.60 -7.42
C THR A 462 -1.98 3.48 -7.91
N LEU A 463 -1.84 4.11 -9.08
CA LEU A 463 -2.82 5.07 -9.61
C LEU A 463 -3.58 4.53 -10.83
N GLY A 464 -3.32 3.27 -11.19
CA GLY A 464 -4.07 2.52 -12.19
C GLY A 464 -5.28 1.81 -11.59
N GLY A 465 -6.22 1.43 -12.46
CA GLY A 465 -7.44 0.73 -12.07
C GLY A 465 -8.53 0.86 -13.11
N VAL A 466 -9.77 0.57 -12.72
CA VAL A 466 -10.93 0.72 -13.62
C VAL A 466 -11.33 2.18 -13.78
N LYS A 467 -11.93 2.51 -14.92
CA LYS A 467 -12.49 3.85 -15.17
C LYS A 467 -13.87 3.96 -14.53
N THR A 468 -14.11 5.06 -13.84
CA THR A 468 -15.43 5.46 -13.32
C THR A 468 -15.83 6.84 -13.82
N ASN A 469 -17.09 7.20 -13.61
CA ASN A 469 -17.54 8.59 -13.71
C ASN A 469 -17.52 9.28 -12.32
N THR A 470 -17.87 10.55 -12.28
CA THR A 470 -17.91 11.37 -11.06
C THR A 470 -18.91 10.89 -9.99
N SER A 471 -19.81 9.99 -10.36
CA SER A 471 -20.75 9.29 -9.47
C SER A 471 -20.24 7.92 -9.02
N ALA A 472 -18.95 7.63 -9.22
CA ALA A 472 -18.28 6.37 -8.87
C ALA A 472 -18.88 5.12 -9.56
N GLN A 473 -19.63 5.28 -10.66
CA GLN A 473 -20.15 4.18 -11.46
C GLN A 473 -19.07 3.67 -12.43
N VAL A 474 -18.84 2.37 -12.47
CA VAL A 474 -17.84 1.75 -13.34
C VAL A 474 -18.27 1.83 -14.81
N LEU A 475 -17.34 2.18 -15.69
CA LEU A 475 -17.54 2.37 -17.11
C LEU A 475 -16.94 1.22 -17.92
N ASP A 476 -17.61 0.87 -19.04
CA ASP A 476 -17.04 0.01 -20.06
C ASP A 476 -16.15 0.80 -21.06
N ALA A 477 -15.56 0.10 -22.02
CA ALA A 477 -14.67 0.70 -23.03
C ALA A 477 -15.36 1.74 -23.96
N ASN A 478 -16.69 1.80 -23.96
CA ASN A 478 -17.46 2.80 -24.70
C ASN A 478 -17.86 3.99 -23.82
N GLY A 479 -17.44 4.01 -22.55
CA GLY A 479 -17.85 5.02 -21.57
C GLY A 479 -19.29 4.81 -21.06
N THR A 480 -19.87 3.63 -21.24
CA THR A 480 -21.22 3.30 -20.77
C THR A 480 -21.13 2.74 -19.35
N VAL A 481 -22.05 3.16 -18.47
CA VAL A 481 -22.13 2.65 -17.10
C VAL A 481 -22.50 1.16 -17.10
N ILE A 482 -21.75 0.36 -16.34
CA ILE A 482 -22.09 -1.03 -16.02
C ILE A 482 -23.08 -1.00 -14.84
N PRO A 483 -24.35 -1.34 -15.06
CA PRO A 483 -25.38 -1.13 -14.04
C PRO A 483 -25.14 -2.02 -12.81
N GLY A 484 -25.28 -1.43 -11.63
CA GLY A 484 -25.12 -2.13 -10.36
C GLY A 484 -23.66 -2.26 -9.88
N LEU A 485 -22.68 -1.80 -10.68
CA LEU A 485 -21.26 -1.86 -10.32
C LEU A 485 -20.69 -0.46 -10.06
N TYR A 486 -20.14 -0.29 -8.87
CA TYR A 486 -19.49 0.93 -8.41
C TYR A 486 -18.06 0.60 -7.97
N ALA A 487 -17.17 1.59 -8.02
CA ALA A 487 -15.80 1.42 -7.51
C ALA A 487 -15.31 2.70 -6.84
N ALA A 488 -14.54 2.55 -5.77
CA ALA A 488 -13.98 3.66 -5.00
C ALA A 488 -12.61 3.31 -4.40
N GLY A 489 -11.80 4.33 -4.22
CA GLY A 489 -10.44 4.17 -3.70
C GLY A 489 -9.45 3.75 -4.77
N GLU A 490 -8.38 3.10 -4.37
CA GLU A 490 -7.20 2.84 -5.20
C GLU A 490 -7.45 1.84 -6.36
N CYS A 491 -8.57 1.11 -6.35
CA CYS A 491 -8.97 0.27 -7.50
C CYS A 491 -9.51 1.08 -8.70
N VAL A 492 -9.69 2.40 -8.55
CA VAL A 492 -10.10 3.32 -9.62
C VAL A 492 -8.89 4.04 -10.17
N GLY A 493 -8.66 3.94 -11.48
CA GLY A 493 -7.48 4.48 -12.14
C GLY A 493 -7.69 5.80 -12.86
N GLY A 494 -6.57 6.55 -13.03
CA GLY A 494 -6.48 7.74 -13.85
C GLY A 494 -7.12 8.99 -13.24
N ILE A 495 -7.45 9.01 -11.95
CA ILE A 495 -8.00 10.20 -11.29
C ILE A 495 -6.92 11.27 -11.14
N TRP A 496 -5.78 10.91 -10.56
CA TRP A 496 -4.78 11.84 -10.03
C TRP A 496 -3.66 12.19 -11.02
N GLY A 497 -3.56 11.50 -12.16
CA GLY A 497 -2.43 11.57 -13.06
C GLY A 497 -1.25 10.73 -12.56
N LYS A 498 -0.02 11.23 -12.70
CA LYS A 498 1.20 10.49 -12.37
C LYS A 498 1.53 10.47 -10.88
N TYR A 499 0.98 11.39 -10.11
CA TYR A 499 1.29 11.52 -8.68
C TYR A 499 0.05 11.90 -7.88
N VAL A 500 -0.01 11.45 -6.65
CA VAL A 500 -1.05 11.83 -5.70
C VAL A 500 -0.49 12.77 -4.65
N SER A 501 -1.04 13.98 -4.60
CA SER A 501 -0.67 14.96 -3.58
C SER A 501 -1.01 14.42 -2.19
N GLY A 502 -0.21 14.76 -1.20
CA GLY A 502 -0.37 14.19 0.09
C GLY A 502 -1.66 14.57 0.81
N GLY A 503 -2.13 13.63 1.58
CA GLY A 503 -3.45 13.68 2.19
C GLY A 503 -4.57 13.24 1.25
N THR A 504 -4.44 13.48 -0.06
CA THR A 504 -5.40 13.05 -1.07
C THR A 504 -5.51 11.53 -1.15
N GLY A 505 -4.41 10.79 -0.94
CA GLY A 505 -4.41 9.32 -0.89
C GLY A 505 -5.23 8.74 0.26
N VAL A 506 -5.47 9.50 1.34
CA VAL A 506 -6.35 9.13 2.45
C VAL A 506 -7.78 9.61 2.20
N MET A 507 -7.94 10.87 1.78
CA MET A 507 -9.27 11.48 1.62
C MET A 507 -9.97 11.03 0.33
N GLY A 508 -9.24 10.77 -0.75
CA GLY A 508 -9.84 10.27 -2.00
C GLY A 508 -10.68 9.01 -1.82
N PRO A 509 -10.16 7.94 -1.19
CA PRO A 509 -10.94 6.76 -0.83
C PRO A 509 -12.18 7.08 0.03
N VAL A 510 -12.05 7.96 1.03
CA VAL A 510 -13.17 8.36 1.89
C VAL A 510 -14.26 9.07 1.08
N VAL A 511 -13.88 10.04 0.26
CA VAL A 511 -14.81 10.83 -0.56
C VAL A 511 -15.51 9.96 -1.59
N PHE A 512 -14.76 9.20 -2.39
CA PHE A 512 -15.38 8.38 -3.45
C PHE A 512 -16.16 7.19 -2.88
N GLY A 513 -15.78 6.67 -1.71
CA GLY A 513 -16.59 5.67 -1.00
C GLY A 513 -17.98 6.20 -0.64
N ARG A 514 -18.06 7.43 -0.11
CA ARG A 514 -19.32 8.12 0.19
C ARG A 514 -20.14 8.37 -1.09
N ILE A 515 -19.49 8.88 -2.15
CA ILE A 515 -20.15 9.10 -3.45
C ILE A 515 -20.73 7.78 -3.99
N ALA A 516 -19.95 6.70 -3.98
CA ALA A 516 -20.39 5.39 -4.48
C ALA A 516 -21.63 4.88 -3.75
N ALA A 517 -21.65 4.99 -2.43
CA ALA A 517 -22.78 4.56 -1.61
C ALA A 517 -24.04 5.40 -1.86
N ARG A 518 -23.93 6.74 -1.86
CA ARG A 518 -25.05 7.63 -2.19
C ARG A 518 -25.62 7.31 -3.58
N THR A 519 -24.73 7.09 -4.55
CA THR A 519 -25.16 6.76 -5.91
C THR A 519 -25.85 5.41 -5.95
N ALA A 520 -25.31 4.38 -5.30
CA ALA A 520 -25.93 3.04 -5.26
C ALA A 520 -27.33 3.10 -4.62
N MET A 521 -27.50 3.88 -3.56
CA MET A 521 -28.78 3.99 -2.87
C MET A 521 -29.84 4.77 -3.65
N THR A 522 -29.44 5.73 -4.48
CA THR A 522 -30.37 6.67 -5.15
C THR A 522 -30.58 6.43 -6.63
N SER A 523 -29.65 5.73 -7.30
CA SER A 523 -29.72 5.48 -8.74
C SER A 523 -30.67 4.34 -9.09
N GLU A 524 -31.42 4.52 -10.18
CA GLU A 524 -32.16 3.45 -10.82
C GLU A 524 -31.20 2.60 -11.68
N LEU A 525 -31.29 1.29 -11.57
CA LEU A 525 -30.52 0.36 -12.39
C LEU A 525 -31.11 0.27 -13.79
N ALA A 526 -30.30 0.43 -14.81
CA ALA A 526 -30.73 0.25 -16.18
C ALA A 526 -31.29 -1.16 -16.42
N ASP A 527 -32.47 -1.24 -17.05
CA ASP A 527 -33.19 -2.50 -17.30
C ASP A 527 -32.54 -3.38 -18.38
N LYS A 528 -31.66 -2.79 -19.20
CA LYS A 528 -30.97 -3.49 -20.29
C LYS A 528 -29.57 -2.90 -20.46
N TYR A 529 -28.59 -3.73 -20.29
CA TYR A 529 -27.18 -3.43 -20.60
C TYR A 529 -26.62 -4.65 -21.36
N LYS A 530 -25.98 -4.41 -22.48
CA LYS A 530 -25.26 -5.44 -23.22
C LYS A 530 -23.83 -5.45 -22.75
N MET A 531 -23.46 -6.49 -22.02
CA MET A 531 -22.10 -6.66 -21.53
C MET A 531 -21.09 -6.65 -22.67
N GLN A 532 -19.99 -5.97 -22.44
CA GLN A 532 -18.85 -5.95 -23.34
C GLN A 532 -18.00 -7.22 -23.13
N THR A 533 -17.21 -7.57 -24.13
CA THR A 533 -16.18 -8.60 -23.97
C THR A 533 -15.16 -8.11 -22.93
N PRO A 534 -14.74 -8.97 -22.00
CA PRO A 534 -13.69 -8.62 -21.06
C PRO A 534 -12.43 -8.08 -21.75
N GLY A 535 -11.83 -7.04 -21.18
CA GLY A 535 -10.54 -6.53 -21.61
C GLY A 535 -9.40 -7.53 -21.32
N THR A 536 -8.23 -7.22 -21.84
CA THR A 536 -7.01 -8.05 -21.67
C THR A 536 -5.84 -7.26 -21.10
N THR A 537 -6.09 -6.11 -20.50
CA THR A 537 -5.05 -5.26 -19.88
C THR A 537 -4.38 -5.99 -18.72
N ILE A 538 -5.16 -6.72 -17.93
CA ILE A 538 -4.68 -7.60 -16.87
C ILE A 538 -5.07 -9.03 -17.24
N THR A 539 -4.15 -9.97 -17.08
CA THR A 539 -4.34 -11.39 -17.41
C THR A 539 -4.22 -12.28 -16.16
N ALA A 540 -4.81 -13.46 -16.21
CA ALA A 540 -4.89 -14.34 -15.04
C ALA A 540 -3.50 -14.82 -14.54
N ASP A 541 -2.54 -14.98 -15.45
CA ASP A 541 -1.16 -15.40 -15.12
C ASP A 541 -0.40 -14.39 -14.26
N MET A 542 -0.81 -13.10 -14.27
CA MET A 542 -0.25 -12.07 -13.40
C MET A 542 -0.58 -12.32 -11.90
N PHE A 543 -1.52 -13.21 -11.60
CA PHE A 543 -1.88 -13.61 -10.23
C PHE A 543 -1.38 -14.99 -9.83
N GLU A 544 -0.73 -15.70 -10.74
CA GLU A 544 -0.08 -16.94 -10.41
C GLU A 544 1.09 -16.63 -9.48
N LYS A 545 1.06 -17.22 -8.27
CA LYS A 545 2.20 -17.12 -7.36
C LYS A 545 3.34 -17.93 -7.96
N ASP A 546 4.51 -17.34 -8.04
CA ASP A 546 5.71 -18.12 -8.25
C ASP A 546 5.78 -19.14 -7.11
N GLU A 547 6.07 -20.41 -7.41
CA GLU A 547 6.39 -21.34 -6.34
C GLU A 547 7.52 -20.69 -5.51
N PRO A 548 7.37 -20.61 -4.18
CA PRO A 548 8.36 -19.93 -3.38
C PRO A 548 9.73 -20.58 -3.64
N GLU A 549 10.68 -19.80 -4.16
CA GLU A 549 12.09 -20.23 -4.27
C GLU A 549 12.72 -20.52 -2.91
N VAL A 550 12.08 -20.06 -1.85
CA VAL A 550 12.41 -20.44 -0.48
C VAL A 550 11.48 -21.58 -0.11
N PRO A 551 11.97 -22.82 0.02
CA PRO A 551 11.21 -23.89 0.65
C PRO A 551 10.62 -23.32 1.94
N ALA A 552 9.36 -23.62 2.22
CA ALA A 552 8.81 -23.46 3.55
C ALA A 552 9.91 -23.90 4.51
N THR A 553 10.47 -22.95 5.26
CA THR A 553 11.67 -23.20 6.09
C THR A 553 11.53 -24.59 6.64
N ASP A 554 12.56 -25.45 6.50
CA ASP A 554 12.55 -26.82 7.04
C ASP A 554 12.41 -26.69 8.55
N ARG A 555 11.16 -26.37 8.98
CA ARG A 555 10.83 -26.27 10.38
C ARG A 555 10.99 -27.62 11.00
N TYR A 556 11.89 -27.71 11.94
CA TYR A 556 11.96 -28.90 12.75
C TYR A 556 10.61 -29.10 13.48
N ASN A 557 9.99 -30.24 13.23
CA ASN A 557 8.64 -30.52 13.75
C ASN A 557 8.51 -31.95 14.28
N ASP A 558 9.62 -32.57 14.72
CA ASP A 558 9.60 -33.88 15.36
C ASP A 558 9.31 -33.72 16.85
N VAL A 559 8.03 -33.59 17.18
CA VAL A 559 7.54 -33.44 18.55
C VAL A 559 7.78 -34.71 19.39
N ALA A 560 7.82 -35.88 18.73
CA ALA A 560 8.05 -37.15 19.43
C ALA A 560 9.49 -37.29 19.92
N ALA A 561 10.45 -36.63 19.29
CA ALA A 561 11.86 -36.61 19.72
C ALA A 561 12.10 -35.58 20.83
N ALA A 562 11.17 -34.67 21.08
CA ALA A 562 11.32 -33.60 22.05
C ALA A 562 11.14 -34.10 23.49
N LYS A 563 12.02 -33.69 24.38
CA LYS A 563 11.94 -34.01 25.82
C LYS A 563 10.88 -33.14 26.50
N ASP A 564 10.22 -33.70 27.52
CA ASP A 564 9.30 -32.96 28.35
C ASP A 564 10.00 -31.77 29.04
N GLY A 565 9.39 -30.58 29.01
CA GLY A 565 9.95 -29.38 29.59
C GLY A 565 9.32 -28.09 29.06
N GLU A 566 9.82 -26.97 29.54
CA GLU A 566 9.50 -25.64 28.99
C GLU A 566 10.72 -25.13 28.22
N TYR A 567 10.49 -24.65 27.01
CA TYR A 567 11.52 -24.14 26.12
C TYR A 567 11.13 -22.75 25.62
N THR A 568 12.10 -21.89 25.47
CA THR A 568 11.87 -20.52 25.01
C THR A 568 12.82 -20.20 23.86
N ALA A 569 12.29 -19.65 22.78
CA ALA A 569 13.10 -19.21 21.65
C ALA A 569 12.69 -17.81 21.20
N THR A 570 13.69 -17.03 20.81
CA THR A 570 13.52 -15.72 20.23
C THR A 570 13.82 -15.79 18.73
N VAL A 571 12.99 -15.14 17.95
CA VAL A 571 13.13 -14.95 16.50
C VAL A 571 12.97 -13.47 16.19
N ASP A 572 13.49 -13.06 15.07
CA ASP A 572 13.25 -11.72 14.55
C ASP A 572 11.78 -11.60 14.10
N GLY A 573 11.01 -10.73 14.72
CA GLY A 573 9.68 -10.31 14.25
C GLY A 573 9.79 -9.20 13.18
N GLN A 574 8.66 -8.62 12.82
CA GLN A 574 8.59 -7.58 11.80
C GLN A 574 9.06 -6.20 12.32
N GLU A 575 8.66 -5.84 13.53
CA GLU A 575 8.98 -4.55 14.16
C GLU A 575 9.99 -4.67 15.30
N GLY A 576 10.48 -5.89 15.58
CA GLY A 576 11.41 -6.22 16.67
C GLY A 576 11.43 -7.70 16.96
N GLU A 577 12.08 -8.11 18.04
CA GLU A 577 12.15 -9.52 18.43
C GLU A 577 10.80 -10.06 18.89
N MET A 578 10.55 -11.35 18.60
CA MET A 578 9.43 -12.11 19.11
C MET A 578 9.95 -13.29 19.93
N THR A 579 9.50 -13.42 21.16
CA THR A 579 9.86 -14.50 22.06
C THR A 579 8.65 -15.40 22.31
N VAL A 580 8.80 -16.69 22.07
CA VAL A 580 7.77 -17.71 22.26
C VAL A 580 8.25 -18.77 23.26
N LYS A 581 7.37 -19.12 24.20
CA LYS A 581 7.57 -20.23 25.15
C LYS A 581 6.68 -21.41 24.77
N VAL A 582 7.26 -22.59 24.74
CA VAL A 582 6.59 -23.85 24.40
C VAL A 582 6.70 -24.80 25.58
N THR A 583 5.58 -25.41 25.98
CA THR A 583 5.55 -26.47 26.98
C THR A 583 5.29 -27.82 26.29
N ILE A 584 6.18 -28.78 26.53
CA ILE A 584 6.09 -30.14 25.99
C ILE A 584 5.88 -31.09 27.15
N ALA A 585 4.90 -31.97 27.04
CA ALA A 585 4.64 -33.00 28.02
C ALA A 585 4.08 -34.26 27.35
N ASN A 586 4.64 -35.42 27.73
CA ASN A 586 4.24 -36.73 27.21
C ASN A 586 4.35 -36.85 25.69
N GLY A 587 5.38 -36.21 25.10
CA GLY A 587 5.61 -36.20 23.65
C GLY A 587 4.60 -35.37 22.85
N ALA A 588 3.98 -34.38 23.48
CA ALA A 588 3.04 -33.47 22.85
C ALA A 588 3.29 -32.02 23.25
N ILE A 589 3.03 -31.08 22.34
CA ILE A 589 2.98 -29.64 22.64
C ILE A 589 1.69 -29.38 23.42
N THR A 590 1.81 -28.97 24.68
CA THR A 590 0.66 -28.75 25.57
C THR A 590 0.33 -27.26 25.76
N ALA A 591 1.29 -26.37 25.52
CA ALA A 591 1.06 -24.93 25.51
C ALA A 591 2.07 -24.22 24.59
N VAL A 592 1.62 -23.14 23.97
CA VAL A 592 2.45 -22.18 23.24
C VAL A 592 2.02 -20.78 23.70
N GLU A 593 2.96 -19.96 24.14
CA GLU A 593 2.75 -18.61 24.64
C GLU A 593 3.70 -17.63 23.96
N VAL A 594 3.17 -16.59 23.34
CA VAL A 594 3.98 -15.47 22.87
C VAL A 594 4.22 -14.52 24.04
N VAL A 595 5.43 -14.59 24.61
CA VAL A 595 5.80 -13.86 25.85
C VAL A 595 6.18 -12.42 25.60
N GLU A 596 6.76 -12.14 24.39
CA GLU A 596 7.16 -10.81 23.97
C GLU A 596 7.01 -10.69 22.45
N ASN A 597 6.47 -9.58 21.98
CA ASN A 597 6.41 -9.26 20.56
C ASN A 597 6.32 -7.74 20.37
N HIS A 598 6.76 -7.29 19.19
CA HIS A 598 6.68 -5.91 18.73
C HIS A 598 5.87 -5.78 17.45
N GLU A 599 5.00 -6.75 17.16
CA GLU A 599 4.18 -6.80 15.96
C GLU A 599 3.11 -5.69 15.94
N THR A 600 2.75 -5.23 14.74
CA THR A 600 1.66 -4.27 14.56
C THR A 600 0.32 -4.90 14.96
N GLN A 601 -0.21 -4.56 16.12
CA GLN A 601 -1.37 -5.21 16.72
C GLN A 601 -2.62 -5.19 15.83
N SER A 602 -2.85 -4.12 15.06
CA SER A 602 -3.98 -4.04 14.13
C SER A 602 -3.95 -5.10 13.02
N VAL A 603 -2.78 -5.70 12.77
CA VAL A 603 -2.59 -6.76 11.76
C VAL A 603 -2.37 -8.12 12.42
N ALA A 604 -1.59 -8.14 13.49
CA ALA A 604 -1.07 -9.37 14.10
C ALA A 604 -2.00 -10.01 15.15
N SER A 605 -2.92 -9.24 15.76
CA SER A 605 -3.69 -9.68 16.94
C SER A 605 -4.32 -11.06 16.78
N LYS A 606 -4.93 -11.34 15.63
CA LYS A 606 -5.56 -12.63 15.39
C LYS A 606 -4.55 -13.78 15.27
N ALA A 607 -3.41 -13.56 14.62
CA ALA A 607 -2.35 -14.56 14.54
C ALA A 607 -1.75 -14.85 15.92
N LEU A 608 -1.55 -13.81 16.74
CA LEU A 608 -1.05 -13.94 18.12
C LEU A 608 -2.02 -14.75 19.00
N GLU A 609 -3.32 -14.71 18.72
CA GLU A 609 -4.33 -15.48 19.44
C GLU A 609 -4.51 -16.90 18.88
N GLU A 610 -4.67 -17.05 17.55
CA GLU A 610 -5.07 -18.32 16.92
C GLU A 610 -3.90 -19.28 16.67
N ILE A 611 -2.72 -18.78 16.24
CA ILE A 611 -1.61 -19.64 15.85
C ILE A 611 -1.10 -20.50 17.03
N PRO A 612 -0.88 -19.93 18.24
CA PRO A 612 -0.52 -20.74 19.40
C PRO A 612 -1.51 -21.86 19.69
N ALA A 613 -2.81 -21.56 19.63
CA ALA A 613 -3.87 -22.55 19.87
C ALA A 613 -3.87 -23.66 18.79
N LYS A 614 -3.74 -23.30 17.52
CA LYS A 614 -3.69 -24.25 16.40
C LYS A 614 -2.46 -25.15 16.45
N ILE A 615 -1.30 -24.64 16.87
CA ILE A 615 -0.08 -25.44 17.06
C ILE A 615 -0.32 -26.52 18.13
N VAL A 616 -0.93 -26.17 19.23
CA VAL A 616 -1.28 -27.13 20.30
C VAL A 616 -2.29 -28.17 19.80
N GLU A 617 -3.37 -27.72 19.14
CA GLU A 617 -4.43 -28.61 18.62
C GLU A 617 -3.88 -29.63 17.61
N ASN A 618 -3.02 -29.18 16.70
CA ASN A 618 -2.43 -30.04 15.66
C ASN A 618 -1.16 -30.77 16.11
N ASN A 619 -0.67 -30.48 17.30
CA ASN A 619 0.62 -30.99 17.80
C ASN A 619 1.77 -30.79 16.77
N SER A 620 1.80 -29.62 16.14
CA SER A 620 2.66 -29.34 14.99
C SER A 620 2.87 -27.83 14.81
N CYS A 621 4.11 -27.43 14.52
CA CYS A 621 4.39 -26.06 14.07
C CYS A 621 4.26 -25.88 12.53
N ASN A 622 3.97 -26.94 11.79
CA ASN A 622 3.68 -26.89 10.35
C ASN A 622 2.16 -26.81 10.14
N ILE A 623 1.61 -25.63 10.31
CA ILE A 623 0.18 -25.33 10.16
C ILE A 623 -0.01 -24.15 9.19
N ASP A 624 -1.23 -23.93 8.72
CA ASP A 624 -1.55 -22.80 7.87
C ASP A 624 -1.48 -21.48 8.62
N ALA A 625 -0.93 -20.47 7.98
CA ALA A 625 -0.87 -19.12 8.51
C ALA A 625 -2.24 -18.45 8.54
N CYS A 626 -2.43 -17.50 9.45
CA CYS A 626 -3.60 -16.62 9.44
C CYS A 626 -3.57 -15.69 8.22
N ALA A 627 -4.66 -15.68 7.45
CA ALA A 627 -4.80 -14.75 6.34
C ALA A 627 -4.68 -13.29 6.82
N GLY A 628 -3.88 -12.49 6.12
CA GLY A 628 -3.58 -11.09 6.46
C GLY A 628 -2.57 -10.89 7.60
N ALA A 629 -2.08 -11.98 8.23
CA ALA A 629 -1.02 -11.95 9.24
C ALA A 629 0.00 -13.08 9.02
N THR A 630 0.31 -13.37 7.76
CA THR A 630 1.17 -14.50 7.34
C THR A 630 2.56 -14.41 7.94
N LEU A 631 3.14 -13.21 8.00
CA LEU A 631 4.49 -13.01 8.56
C LEU A 631 4.51 -13.30 10.06
N THR A 632 3.60 -12.71 10.84
CA THR A 632 3.49 -12.97 12.28
C THR A 632 3.24 -14.46 12.57
N SER A 633 2.35 -15.09 11.78
CA SER A 633 2.09 -16.54 11.86
C SER A 633 3.37 -17.34 11.63
N GLY A 634 4.14 -17.01 10.59
CA GLY A 634 5.41 -17.65 10.27
C GLY A 634 6.42 -17.53 11.40
N ARG A 635 6.53 -16.36 12.03
CA ARG A 635 7.47 -16.12 13.13
C ARG A 635 7.13 -16.92 14.39
N ILE A 636 5.85 -17.04 14.71
CA ILE A 636 5.41 -17.91 15.82
C ILE A 636 5.82 -19.36 15.52
N MET A 637 5.53 -19.87 14.31
CA MET A 637 5.88 -21.21 13.90
C MET A 637 7.41 -21.46 13.87
N ASP A 638 8.21 -20.49 13.43
CA ASP A 638 9.67 -20.55 13.43
C ASP A 638 10.23 -20.59 14.86
N ALA A 639 9.68 -19.82 15.78
CA ALA A 639 10.08 -19.85 17.19
C ALA A 639 9.76 -21.19 17.84
N VAL A 640 8.56 -21.74 17.57
CA VAL A 640 8.18 -23.08 18.07
C VAL A 640 9.11 -24.15 17.49
N SER A 641 9.47 -24.10 16.22
CA SER A 641 10.44 -25.00 15.60
C SER A 641 11.79 -24.98 16.33
N LYS A 642 12.31 -23.80 16.66
CA LYS A 642 13.55 -23.66 17.45
C LYS A 642 13.42 -24.26 18.85
N CYS A 643 12.27 -24.09 19.51
CA CYS A 643 12.01 -24.73 20.81
C CYS A 643 12.03 -26.26 20.69
N LEU A 644 11.43 -26.82 19.62
CA LEU A 644 11.44 -28.27 19.37
C LEU A 644 12.84 -28.80 19.06
N GLU A 645 13.65 -28.06 18.30
CA GLU A 645 15.06 -28.42 18.06
C GLU A 645 15.88 -28.44 19.34
N GLU A 646 15.64 -27.50 20.25
CA GLU A 646 16.30 -27.46 21.54
C GLU A 646 15.85 -28.64 22.44
N ALA A 647 14.56 -28.91 22.44
CA ALA A 647 13.97 -30.01 23.21
C ALA A 647 14.44 -31.40 22.75
N ALA A 648 14.84 -31.55 21.49
CA ALA A 648 15.34 -32.79 20.93
C ALA A 648 16.82 -33.08 21.25
N LYS A 649 17.59 -32.06 21.69
CA LYS A 649 18.98 -32.19 22.12
C LYS A 649 19.07 -32.80 23.53
#